data_d2a24b2f675edc1abcce390292a94614
#
_entry.id   d2a24b2f675edc1abcce390292a94614
#
_cell.length_a   1.000
_cell.length_b   1.000
_cell.length_c   1.000
_cell.angle_alpha   90.00
_cell.angle_beta   90.00
_cell.angle_gamma   90.00
#
_symmetry.space_group_name_H-M   'P 1'
#
loop_
_entity.id
_entity.type
_entity.pdbx_description
1 polymer ?
#
loop_
_entity_poly.entity_id
_entity_poly.type
_entity_poly.pdbx_seq_one_letter_code
_entity_poly.pdbx_strand_id
1 'polypeptide(L)'
;MIKSLMSAVSLIIGIGGSPVSASADENRLPFYQGKTLAHPIISGARYSTAILAFIQEKGEVEGYYCFCDEDDSNANHTPQLLGTFPDSTIESVFYVDLDSGGQITLVLSKSHNQYALRGWRYQGENYYQPLPHLQPVLDKLVAQHKTLNATLIKQQLSKLPPYDYSMEYPKTGNADVDNLDFTEGKLIGWYRDSGEQLPVNTPLTDSLFFYKKTFAEKDGLFLTATYQRQQEGESPGFMVTTVSWQSDPSQFNGTENGAYILYEPGAGFSRGHYKQGVADGPWVTHNADYQSAGNFVLGQQQGQWTFRDLQESATGLMENNQREGRWEVSEGLDGAQQGISGFDTWQHNLRNGPSERLRAGHLWQKGNYVNDLREGMWITENGEGPYSKGIASGVWKLRTSDGETQQVSLVNGKKQGEMIWRDGNGKLLYIINYKDDIPEGLYQRYNASGKMVYQAHYHQQKLHGRETEYYDDGVTLRADRGYLNGELDGENRYYFPNGKPQSISTFNQGREVGLMQEFTANGVKIIERNTCPPPSNGRCGKQQTFNPDGTPLTDNDYLFGHQQTNNSWYPSGQREEETRIGDDDSYTQISYYPDGQISCIVRARGFTPVQFEGKEYKDYQGAKREGESACYYQTGKLKSSATWKAGKLISGCEKRFDENEKQIFPGPEGCPKPKWQYD
;
A
#
# COMPACT_ATOMS: atom_id res chain seq x y z
N MET A 1 -21.68 44.02 -3.93
CA MET A 1 -21.02 44.68 -2.80
C MET A 1 -19.58 44.23 -2.86
N ILE A 2 -18.68 44.94 -3.19
CA ILE A 2 -18.09 46.16 -2.73
C ILE A 2 -16.65 46.25 -3.19
N LYS A 3 -16.36 47.29 -3.87
CA LYS A 3 -15.17 48.16 -3.87
C LYS A 3 -13.85 47.55 -4.38
N SER A 4 -13.57 47.86 -5.63
CA SER A 4 -12.63 48.93 -6.03
C SER A 4 -11.53 49.18 -4.99
N LEU A 5 -10.32 48.71 -5.31
CA LEU A 5 -9.11 49.33 -4.80
C LEU A 5 -8.24 49.70 -5.98
N MET A 6 -8.23 50.97 -6.30
CA MET A 6 -7.19 51.56 -7.12
C MET A 6 -5.83 51.22 -6.53
N SER A 7 -5.00 50.60 -7.35
CA SER A 7 -3.58 50.40 -7.07
C SER A 7 -2.91 51.77 -7.04
N ALA A 8 -2.61 52.23 -5.84
CA ALA A 8 -1.76 53.40 -5.65
C ALA A 8 -0.33 53.02 -6.05
N VAL A 9 0.13 53.65 -7.11
CA VAL A 9 1.56 53.66 -7.48
C VAL A 9 2.33 54.29 -6.33
N SER A 10 2.98 53.45 -5.51
CA SER A 10 3.93 53.93 -4.51
C SER A 10 5.23 54.21 -5.23
N LEU A 11 5.38 55.47 -5.63
CA LEU A 11 6.61 56.06 -6.12
C LEU A 11 7.60 56.14 -4.95
N ILE A 12 8.51 55.18 -4.81
CA ILE A 12 9.71 55.41 -3.98
C ILE A 12 10.76 56.05 -4.89
N ILE A 13 10.75 57.38 -4.90
CA ILE A 13 11.80 58.21 -5.50
C ILE A 13 13.01 58.11 -4.58
N GLY A 14 14.04 57.41 -4.99
CA GLY A 14 15.40 57.56 -4.43
C GLY A 14 15.94 58.90 -4.92
N ILE A 15 15.65 60.02 -4.25
CA ILE A 15 16.31 61.30 -4.43
C ILE A 15 17.67 61.16 -3.71
N GLY A 16 18.76 61.42 -4.46
CA GLY A 16 20.08 61.48 -3.91
C GLY A 16 20.15 62.46 -2.71
N GLY A 17 20.67 62.02 -1.62
CA GLY A 17 20.94 62.85 -0.49
C GLY A 17 20.97 62.13 0.84
N SER A 18 22.17 61.90 1.31
CA SER A 18 22.59 61.46 2.63
C SER A 18 22.67 59.95 2.83
N PRO A 19 23.78 59.44 3.39
CA PRO A 19 23.92 58.03 3.71
C PRO A 19 22.87 57.69 4.80
N VAL A 20 21.87 56.94 4.41
CA VAL A 20 21.08 56.21 5.37
C VAL A 20 22.01 55.27 6.09
N SER A 21 22.15 55.46 7.39
CA SER A 21 22.98 54.64 8.25
C SER A 21 22.67 53.16 7.99
N ALA A 22 23.62 52.48 7.40
CA ALA A 22 23.68 51.03 7.26
C ALA A 22 23.91 50.40 8.64
N SER A 23 22.88 50.32 9.48
CA SER A 23 23.11 49.88 10.85
C SER A 23 22.33 48.64 11.30
N ALA A 24 21.44 48.11 10.47
CA ALA A 24 20.66 46.90 10.83
C ALA A 24 20.94 45.69 9.94
N ASP A 25 21.19 45.87 8.63
CA ASP A 25 21.29 44.76 7.69
C ASP A 25 22.70 44.22 7.46
N GLU A 26 23.75 45.04 7.72
CA GLU A 26 25.17 44.59 7.59
C GLU A 26 25.56 43.47 8.57
N ASN A 27 24.92 43.39 9.74
CA ASN A 27 25.18 42.32 10.69
C ASN A 27 24.47 41.00 10.39
N ARG A 28 23.50 41.01 9.48
CA ARG A 28 22.63 39.86 9.18
C ARG A 28 23.23 38.92 8.14
N LEU A 29 24.19 39.36 7.34
CA LEU A 29 24.74 38.59 6.24
C LEU A 29 26.26 38.47 6.30
N PRO A 30 26.81 37.44 6.95
CA PRO A 30 28.23 37.26 7.20
C PRO A 30 29.11 37.31 5.92
N PHE A 31 28.58 37.01 4.76
CA PHE A 31 29.33 36.96 3.50
C PHE A 31 29.71 38.35 2.94
N TYR A 32 29.13 39.46 3.43
CA TYR A 32 29.52 40.83 3.07
C TYR A 32 30.66 41.38 3.94
N GLN A 33 30.95 40.79 5.07
CA GLN A 33 31.93 41.34 6.01
C GLN A 33 33.32 41.50 5.36
N GLY A 34 33.77 42.74 5.29
CA GLY A 34 35.06 43.08 4.68
C GLY A 34 35.05 43.23 3.16
N LYS A 35 33.90 43.18 2.49
CA LYS A 35 33.75 43.39 1.05
C LYS A 35 33.28 44.81 0.75
N THR A 36 33.69 45.37 -0.40
CA THR A 36 33.25 46.69 -0.87
C THR A 36 31.94 46.55 -1.63
N LEU A 37 30.88 47.22 -1.19
CA LEU A 37 29.61 47.26 -1.91
C LEU A 37 29.67 48.26 -3.07
N ALA A 38 29.30 47.82 -4.26
CA ALA A 38 29.17 48.64 -5.45
C ALA A 38 27.81 49.39 -5.52
N HIS A 39 26.84 48.99 -4.73
CA HIS A 39 25.51 49.60 -4.62
C HIS A 39 24.95 49.33 -3.20
N PRO A 40 24.13 50.20 -2.63
CA PRO A 40 23.42 49.91 -1.38
C PRO A 40 22.61 48.61 -1.47
N ILE A 41 22.59 47.88 -0.37
CA ILE A 41 21.82 46.66 -0.26
C ILE A 41 20.31 46.95 -0.51
N ILE A 42 19.67 46.12 -1.27
CA ILE A 42 18.24 46.26 -1.59
C ILE A 42 17.50 45.14 -0.93
N SER A 43 16.63 45.47 0.02
CA SER A 43 15.70 44.54 0.64
C SER A 43 14.47 44.33 -0.25
N GLY A 44 14.13 43.11 -0.45
CA GLY A 44 12.99 42.44 -1.07
C GLY A 44 12.05 43.19 -2.04
N ALA A 45 11.73 42.53 -3.10
CA ALA A 45 10.55 42.76 -3.89
C ALA A 45 9.30 42.55 -3.03
N ARG A 46 8.16 43.13 -3.42
CA ARG A 46 6.87 43.16 -2.69
C ARG A 46 6.39 41.82 -2.12
N TYR A 47 6.95 40.71 -2.59
CA TYR A 47 6.60 39.33 -2.23
C TYR A 47 7.80 38.44 -1.92
N SER A 48 9.00 39.02 -1.71
CA SER A 48 10.23 38.26 -1.53
C SER A 48 11.00 38.82 -0.36
N THR A 49 11.44 37.96 0.55
CA THR A 49 12.41 38.23 1.61
C THR A 49 13.85 38.27 1.06
N ALA A 50 14.02 38.21 -0.25
CA ALA A 50 15.33 38.20 -0.87
C ALA A 50 16.08 39.54 -0.70
N ILE A 51 17.34 39.43 -0.32
CA ILE A 51 18.26 40.56 -0.23
C ILE A 51 19.17 40.50 -1.46
N LEU A 52 19.30 41.64 -2.16
CA LEU A 52 20.20 41.82 -3.30
C LEU A 52 21.41 42.63 -2.89
N ALA A 53 22.58 42.13 -3.18
CA ALA A 53 23.85 42.80 -2.90
C ALA A 53 24.76 42.78 -4.14
N PHE A 54 25.43 43.90 -4.38
CA PHE A 54 26.40 44.06 -5.45
C PHE A 54 27.77 44.33 -4.87
N ILE A 55 28.68 43.38 -5.07
CA ILE A 55 30.02 43.38 -4.43
C ILE A 55 31.07 43.69 -5.47
N GLN A 56 31.95 44.65 -5.18
CA GLN A 56 33.09 44.99 -6.02
C GLN A 56 34.28 44.10 -5.68
N GLU A 57 34.67 43.23 -6.62
CA GLU A 57 35.86 42.37 -6.47
C GLU A 57 36.73 42.45 -7.74
N LYS A 58 38.03 42.76 -7.59
CA LYS A 58 39.06 42.69 -8.65
C LYS A 58 38.70 43.42 -9.96
N GLY A 59 37.94 44.52 -9.91
CA GLY A 59 37.52 45.29 -11.09
C GLY A 59 36.17 44.88 -11.66
N GLU A 60 35.55 43.81 -11.16
CA GLU A 60 34.23 43.38 -11.55
C GLU A 60 33.24 43.59 -10.42
N VAL A 61 31.96 43.75 -10.76
CA VAL A 61 30.86 43.75 -9.80
C VAL A 61 30.09 42.46 -9.94
N GLU A 62 29.98 41.75 -8.86
CA GLU A 62 29.13 40.55 -8.76
C GLU A 62 27.87 40.86 -8.01
N GLY A 63 26.70 40.59 -8.60
CA GLY A 63 25.40 40.67 -7.96
C GLY A 63 25.02 39.34 -7.34
N TYR A 64 24.60 39.36 -6.09
CA TYR A 64 24.14 38.19 -5.35
C TYR A 64 22.73 38.41 -4.83
N TYR A 65 22.00 37.33 -4.63
CA TYR A 65 20.75 37.33 -3.87
C TYR A 65 20.79 36.23 -2.79
N CYS A 66 20.13 36.51 -1.66
CA CYS A 66 19.99 35.58 -0.56
C CYS A 66 18.58 35.71 0.05
N PHE A 67 17.99 34.57 0.33
CA PHE A 67 16.76 34.47 1.13
C PHE A 67 17.14 34.18 2.58
N CYS A 68 17.66 35.20 3.24
CA CYS A 68 18.23 35.10 4.57
C CYS A 68 17.24 35.64 5.60
N ASP A 69 16.22 34.89 5.96
CA ASP A 69 15.31 35.24 7.06
C ASP A 69 15.80 34.69 8.40
N GLU A 70 15.79 35.50 9.46
CA GLU A 70 16.35 35.12 10.76
C GLU A 70 15.54 34.06 11.51
N ASP A 71 14.27 33.88 11.15
CA ASP A 71 13.35 33.03 11.90
C ASP A 71 13.23 31.59 11.34
N ASP A 72 13.84 31.29 10.19
CA ASP A 72 13.77 29.95 9.59
C ASP A 72 15.07 29.18 9.75
N SER A 73 15.11 28.28 10.72
CA SER A 73 16.26 27.38 11.01
C SER A 73 16.56 26.41 9.87
N ASN A 74 15.74 26.33 8.82
CA ASN A 74 15.90 25.48 7.64
C ASN A 74 16.24 26.24 6.35
N ALA A 75 16.33 27.58 6.39
CA ALA A 75 16.63 28.37 5.21
C ALA A 75 18.09 28.13 4.75
N ASN A 76 18.25 27.86 3.47
CA ASN A 76 19.56 27.72 2.85
C ASN A 76 20.19 29.11 2.67
N HIS A 77 20.92 29.59 3.68
CA HIS A 77 21.54 30.91 3.74
C HIS A 77 22.71 31.11 2.78
N THR A 78 22.85 30.26 1.77
CA THR A 78 23.94 30.36 0.78
C THR A 78 23.58 31.41 -0.26
N PRO A 79 24.37 32.51 -0.41
CA PRO A 79 24.15 33.49 -1.43
C PRO A 79 24.27 32.88 -2.82
N GLN A 80 23.35 33.21 -3.70
CA GLN A 80 23.37 32.75 -5.09
C GLN A 80 23.75 33.89 -6.03
N LEU A 81 24.51 33.60 -7.07
CA LEU A 81 24.96 34.59 -8.04
C LEU A 81 23.79 35.01 -8.91
N LEU A 82 23.44 36.29 -8.89
CA LEU A 82 22.47 36.89 -9.81
C LEU A 82 23.12 37.16 -11.18
N GLY A 83 24.35 37.65 -11.21
CA GLY A 83 25.13 37.89 -12.39
C GLY A 83 26.40 38.69 -12.15
N THR A 84 27.29 38.73 -13.17
CA THR A 84 28.55 39.51 -13.15
C THR A 84 28.44 40.71 -14.10
N PHE A 85 29.04 41.84 -13.69
CA PHE A 85 29.04 43.13 -14.40
C PHE A 85 30.50 43.59 -14.55
N PRO A 86 31.20 43.13 -15.61
CA PRO A 86 32.63 43.43 -15.78
C PRO A 86 32.85 44.94 -16.00
N ASP A 87 33.92 45.47 -15.36
CA ASP A 87 34.32 46.86 -15.46
C ASP A 87 33.20 47.90 -15.37
N SER A 88 32.18 47.60 -14.57
CA SER A 88 30.94 48.39 -14.51
C SER A 88 30.69 49.01 -13.15
N THR A 89 30.02 50.16 -13.17
CA THR A 89 29.35 50.73 -12.00
C THR A 89 27.86 50.36 -12.04
N ILE A 90 27.26 50.07 -10.91
CA ILE A 90 25.79 49.88 -10.81
C ILE A 90 25.14 51.25 -10.60
N GLU A 91 24.44 51.74 -11.62
CA GLU A 91 23.82 53.04 -11.64
C GLU A 91 22.46 53.03 -10.90
N SER A 92 21.73 51.92 -11.04
CA SER A 92 20.44 51.74 -10.39
C SER A 92 19.94 50.31 -10.39
N VAL A 93 19.29 49.90 -9.31
CA VAL A 93 18.52 48.65 -9.22
C VAL A 93 17.09 49.03 -8.87
N PHE A 94 16.11 48.56 -9.61
CA PHE A 94 14.74 48.92 -9.44
C PHE A 94 13.78 47.86 -9.92
N TYR A 95 12.55 47.96 -9.51
CA TYR A 95 11.51 46.99 -9.85
C TYR A 95 10.54 47.59 -10.87
N VAL A 96 10.11 46.74 -11.81
CA VAL A 96 9.09 47.09 -12.82
C VAL A 96 8.01 46.02 -12.76
N ASP A 97 6.77 46.47 -12.73
CA ASP A 97 5.59 45.63 -12.94
C ASP A 97 5.17 45.81 -14.41
N LEU A 98 5.28 44.78 -15.22
CA LEU A 98 4.93 44.81 -16.65
C LEU A 98 3.55 44.15 -16.88
N ASP A 99 2.72 43.97 -15.85
CA ASP A 99 1.43 43.27 -15.90
C ASP A 99 1.45 41.88 -16.53
N SER A 100 2.61 41.26 -16.56
CA SER A 100 2.85 40.01 -17.33
C SER A 100 3.38 38.86 -16.50
N GLY A 101 3.07 38.78 -15.21
CA GLY A 101 3.47 37.62 -14.39
C GLY A 101 4.42 37.97 -13.27
N GLY A 102 4.34 39.15 -12.68
CA GLY A 102 5.06 39.54 -11.48
C GLY A 102 6.15 40.55 -11.66
N GLN A 103 6.73 40.92 -10.54
CA GLN A 103 7.69 42.02 -10.45
C GLN A 103 9.06 41.58 -11.08
N ILE A 104 9.55 42.40 -12.01
CA ILE A 104 10.85 42.20 -12.64
C ILE A 104 11.87 43.11 -11.93
N THR A 105 12.98 42.54 -11.52
CA THR A 105 14.15 43.25 -11.04
C THR A 105 15.03 43.68 -12.20
N LEU A 106 15.26 44.96 -12.40
CA LEU A 106 16.13 45.52 -13.42
C LEU A 106 17.38 46.11 -12.80
N VAL A 107 18.54 45.79 -13.38
CA VAL A 107 19.85 46.33 -13.01
C VAL A 107 20.38 47.15 -14.17
N LEU A 108 20.49 48.47 -13.96
CA LEU A 108 21.16 49.40 -14.88
C LEU A 108 22.62 49.52 -14.46
N SER A 109 23.52 49.09 -15.32
CA SER A 109 24.98 49.24 -15.14
C SER A 109 25.59 50.12 -16.22
N LYS A 110 26.78 50.64 -15.96
CA LYS A 110 27.53 51.48 -16.92
C LYS A 110 29.00 51.12 -16.91
N SER A 111 29.50 50.83 -18.10
CA SER A 111 30.93 50.58 -18.37
C SER A 111 31.41 51.45 -19.51
N HIS A 112 32.55 52.16 -19.32
CA HIS A 112 33.15 53.01 -20.37
C HIS A 112 32.16 53.96 -21.07
N ASN A 113 31.26 54.60 -20.33
CA ASN A 113 30.16 55.42 -20.81
C ASN A 113 29.04 54.70 -21.60
N GLN A 114 29.04 53.39 -21.65
CA GLN A 114 27.96 52.61 -22.23
C GLN A 114 27.07 52.03 -21.14
N TYR A 115 25.76 52.14 -21.31
CA TYR A 115 24.83 51.53 -20.43
C TYR A 115 24.55 50.10 -20.83
N ALA A 116 24.28 49.23 -19.81
CA ALA A 116 23.69 47.92 -19.98
C ALA A 116 22.53 47.78 -19.02
N LEU A 117 21.44 47.15 -19.48
CA LEU A 117 20.25 46.91 -18.67
C LEU A 117 19.94 45.42 -18.71
N ARG A 118 19.83 44.79 -17.53
CA ARG A 118 19.52 43.37 -17.40
C ARG A 118 18.33 43.17 -16.50
N GLY A 119 17.58 42.08 -16.74
CA GLY A 119 16.36 41.80 -15.99
C GLY A 119 16.24 40.36 -15.50
N TRP A 120 15.70 40.21 -14.33
CA TRP A 120 15.41 38.91 -13.69
C TRP A 120 14.01 38.95 -13.07
N ARG A 121 13.35 37.76 -13.03
CA ARG A 121 12.08 37.56 -12.32
C ARG A 121 12.25 36.61 -11.15
N TYR A 122 11.65 36.92 -10.04
CA TYR A 122 11.50 36.02 -8.91
C TYR A 122 10.43 34.96 -9.23
N GLN A 123 10.77 33.66 -9.18
CA GLN A 123 9.89 32.54 -9.53
C GLN A 123 9.32 31.78 -8.32
N GLY A 124 9.48 32.30 -7.11
CA GLY A 124 9.20 31.52 -5.90
C GLY A 124 10.32 30.51 -5.59
N GLU A 125 10.16 29.71 -4.57
CA GLU A 125 11.13 28.67 -4.15
C GLU A 125 12.60 29.13 -4.11
N ASN A 126 12.84 30.41 -3.79
CA ASN A 126 14.17 31.00 -3.65
C ASN A 126 15.01 31.08 -4.94
N TYR A 127 14.40 31.32 -6.09
CA TYR A 127 15.09 31.39 -7.36
C TYR A 127 14.80 32.69 -8.14
N TYR A 128 15.86 33.31 -8.71
CA TYR A 128 15.77 34.40 -9.67
C TYR A 128 16.15 33.92 -11.08
N GLN A 129 15.21 34.01 -12.00
CA GLN A 129 15.39 33.60 -13.39
C GLN A 129 15.74 34.80 -14.28
N PRO A 130 16.81 34.76 -15.10
CA PRO A 130 17.03 35.75 -16.17
C PRO A 130 15.92 35.68 -17.21
N LEU A 131 15.58 36.80 -17.80
CA LEU A 131 14.51 36.93 -18.78
C LEU A 131 15.10 37.14 -20.20
N PRO A 132 15.43 36.05 -20.93
CA PRO A 132 16.10 36.13 -22.22
C PRO A 132 15.27 36.88 -23.27
N HIS A 133 13.93 36.74 -23.25
CA HIS A 133 13.05 37.45 -24.20
C HIS A 133 12.84 38.92 -23.87
N LEU A 134 13.12 39.35 -22.65
CA LEU A 134 13.15 40.77 -22.31
C LEU A 134 14.45 41.43 -22.71
N GLN A 135 15.58 40.71 -22.79
CA GLN A 135 16.88 41.26 -23.06
C GLN A 135 16.97 42.03 -24.41
N PRO A 136 16.45 41.51 -25.54
CA PRO A 136 16.44 42.29 -26.80
C PRO A 136 15.68 43.62 -26.69
N VAL A 137 14.58 43.65 -25.92
CA VAL A 137 13.80 44.87 -25.69
C VAL A 137 14.60 45.86 -24.83
N LEU A 138 15.28 45.40 -23.82
CA LEU A 138 16.15 46.19 -22.97
C LEU A 138 17.34 46.76 -23.75
N ASP A 139 17.98 45.93 -24.60
CA ASP A 139 19.10 46.35 -25.46
C ASP A 139 18.68 47.42 -26.47
N LYS A 140 17.52 47.26 -27.09
CA LYS A 140 16.94 48.25 -27.99
C LYS A 140 16.64 49.59 -27.27
N LEU A 141 16.11 49.53 -26.06
CA LEU A 141 15.86 50.70 -25.23
C LEU A 141 17.19 51.39 -24.86
N VAL A 142 18.21 50.65 -24.50
CA VAL A 142 19.57 51.19 -24.27
C VAL A 142 20.14 51.87 -25.51
N ALA A 143 20.01 51.25 -26.69
CA ALA A 143 20.53 51.79 -27.95
C ALA A 143 19.83 53.10 -28.40
N GLN A 144 18.57 53.29 -28.04
CA GLN A 144 17.78 54.44 -28.45
C GLN A 144 18.02 55.72 -27.58
N HIS A 145 18.66 55.58 -26.40
CA HIS A 145 18.79 56.64 -25.44
C HIS A 145 20.24 56.90 -25.01
N LYS A 146 20.74 58.13 -25.16
CA LYS A 146 22.10 58.51 -24.73
C LYS A 146 22.28 58.60 -23.22
N THR A 147 21.20 58.84 -22.51
CA THR A 147 21.14 58.91 -21.04
C THR A 147 19.96 58.10 -20.56
N LEU A 148 20.19 57.20 -19.61
CA LEU A 148 19.18 56.30 -19.05
C LEU A 148 19.07 56.54 -17.53
N ASN A 149 17.86 56.47 -17.04
CA ASN A 149 17.57 56.37 -15.59
C ASN A 149 16.30 55.52 -15.37
N ALA A 150 16.08 55.10 -14.14
CA ALA A 150 14.98 54.20 -13.80
C ALA A 150 13.61 54.73 -14.24
N THR A 151 13.37 56.04 -14.12
CA THR A 151 12.09 56.70 -14.52
C THR A 151 11.82 56.61 -16.01
N LEU A 152 12.81 56.92 -16.85
CA LEU A 152 12.68 56.79 -18.31
C LEU A 152 12.46 55.34 -18.74
N ILE A 153 13.22 54.40 -18.14
CA ILE A 153 13.09 52.99 -18.45
C ILE A 153 11.65 52.52 -18.09
N LYS A 154 11.17 52.81 -16.87
CA LYS A 154 9.79 52.51 -16.45
C LYS A 154 8.76 53.06 -17.43
N GLN A 155 8.91 54.31 -17.83
CA GLN A 155 8.01 54.96 -18.77
C GLN A 155 8.02 54.33 -20.17
N GLN A 156 9.14 53.83 -20.65
CA GLN A 156 9.20 53.15 -21.94
C GLN A 156 8.61 51.73 -21.86
N LEU A 157 8.95 50.99 -20.81
CA LEU A 157 8.44 49.65 -20.60
C LEU A 157 6.92 49.60 -20.37
N SER A 158 6.35 50.62 -19.71
CA SER A 158 4.89 50.72 -19.52
C SER A 158 4.09 50.93 -20.82
N LYS A 159 4.73 51.24 -21.93
CA LYS A 159 4.09 51.36 -23.25
C LYS A 159 4.05 50.07 -24.04
N LEU A 160 4.77 49.06 -23.59
CA LEU A 160 4.77 47.74 -24.22
C LEU A 160 3.42 47.07 -23.92
N PRO A 161 2.82 46.33 -24.86
CA PRO A 161 1.71 45.47 -24.58
C PRO A 161 2.16 44.40 -23.56
N PRO A 162 1.27 44.01 -22.66
CA PRO A 162 1.59 43.01 -21.63
C PRO A 162 1.97 41.69 -22.27
N TYR A 163 3.12 41.15 -21.86
CA TYR A 163 3.68 39.93 -22.37
C TYR A 163 4.47 39.19 -21.30
N ASP A 164 4.40 37.88 -21.24
CA ASP A 164 5.21 37.11 -20.34
C ASP A 164 6.61 36.86 -20.87
N TYR A 165 7.55 37.69 -20.48
CA TYR A 165 8.95 37.64 -20.90
C TYR A 165 9.73 36.45 -20.31
N SER A 166 9.15 35.68 -19.38
CA SER A 166 9.76 34.45 -18.84
C SER A 166 9.50 33.22 -19.74
N MET A 167 8.52 33.31 -20.63
CA MET A 167 8.13 32.19 -21.48
C MET A 167 9.16 31.95 -22.59
N GLU A 168 9.70 30.73 -22.62
CA GLU A 168 10.50 30.22 -23.72
C GLU A 168 9.60 29.37 -24.61
N TYR A 169 9.50 29.76 -25.89
CA TYR A 169 8.72 29.01 -26.86
C TYR A 169 9.61 27.95 -27.53
N PRO A 170 9.21 26.67 -27.50
CA PRO A 170 10.00 25.63 -28.14
C PRO A 170 10.10 25.84 -29.65
N LYS A 171 11.22 25.41 -30.21
CA LYS A 171 11.38 25.40 -31.70
C LYS A 171 10.45 24.36 -32.29
N THR A 172 9.58 24.80 -33.18
CA THR A 172 8.54 23.99 -33.79
C THR A 172 8.99 23.29 -35.08
N GLY A 173 10.12 23.68 -35.62
CA GLY A 173 10.61 23.27 -36.97
C GLY A 173 9.89 23.98 -38.11
N ASN A 174 9.11 25.02 -37.82
CA ASN A 174 8.57 25.92 -38.84
C ASN A 174 9.36 27.23 -38.85
N ALA A 175 10.14 27.44 -39.94
CA ALA A 175 11.08 28.58 -40.06
C ALA A 175 10.36 29.95 -39.99
N ASP A 176 9.14 30.06 -40.51
CA ASP A 176 8.36 31.32 -40.47
C ASP A 176 7.99 31.71 -39.03
N VAL A 177 7.91 30.77 -38.14
CA VAL A 177 7.48 30.97 -36.75
C VAL A 177 8.67 30.94 -35.79
N ASP A 178 9.60 30.01 -35.97
CA ASP A 178 10.76 29.80 -35.09
C ASP A 178 11.72 30.98 -34.99
N ASN A 179 11.64 31.93 -35.97
CA ASN A 179 12.42 33.14 -36.02
C ASN A 179 11.64 34.40 -35.62
N LEU A 180 10.37 34.28 -35.21
CA LEU A 180 9.57 35.43 -34.77
C LEU A 180 10.05 35.98 -33.44
N ASP A 181 10.16 37.29 -33.34
CA ASP A 181 10.20 38.00 -32.07
C ASP A 181 8.76 38.37 -31.67
N PHE A 182 8.19 37.61 -30.75
CA PHE A 182 6.81 37.81 -30.30
C PHE A 182 6.60 39.13 -29.52
N THR A 183 7.66 39.83 -29.15
CA THR A 183 7.55 41.17 -28.56
C THR A 183 7.24 42.22 -29.65
N GLU A 184 7.56 41.95 -30.93
CA GLU A 184 7.28 42.81 -32.09
C GLU A 184 5.91 42.52 -32.71
N GLY A 185 5.68 42.97 -33.91
CA GLY A 185 4.43 42.79 -34.65
C GLY A 185 3.40 43.93 -34.45
N LYS A 186 2.51 44.05 -35.43
CA LYS A 186 1.47 45.08 -35.43
C LYS A 186 0.24 44.61 -34.69
N LEU A 187 -0.17 45.30 -33.59
CA LEU A 187 -1.40 45.01 -32.85
C LEU A 187 -2.62 45.17 -33.75
N ILE A 188 -3.49 44.15 -33.77
CA ILE A 188 -4.75 44.14 -34.53
C ILE A 188 -5.90 44.58 -33.62
N GLY A 189 -5.98 43.99 -32.42
CA GLY A 189 -7.05 44.29 -31.50
C GLY A 189 -7.02 43.47 -30.22
N TRP A 190 -7.87 43.85 -29.30
CA TRP A 190 -8.16 43.14 -28.05
C TRP A 190 -9.46 42.41 -28.18
N TYR A 191 -9.62 41.30 -27.51
CA TYR A 191 -10.77 40.43 -27.64
C TYR A 191 -11.21 39.91 -26.26
N ARG A 192 -12.51 39.68 -26.10
CA ARG A 192 -13.09 38.98 -24.99
C ARG A 192 -13.05 37.46 -25.22
N ASP A 193 -13.30 36.70 -24.18
CA ASP A 193 -13.44 35.26 -24.25
C ASP A 193 -14.52 34.80 -25.26
N SER A 194 -15.55 35.62 -25.45
CA SER A 194 -16.57 35.40 -26.49
C SER A 194 -16.08 35.56 -27.94
N GLY A 195 -14.83 35.99 -28.15
CA GLY A 195 -14.30 36.36 -29.49
C GLY A 195 -14.71 37.76 -29.96
N GLU A 196 -15.45 38.53 -29.14
CA GLU A 196 -15.82 39.93 -29.47
C GLU A 196 -14.58 40.80 -29.51
N GLN A 197 -14.34 41.49 -30.64
CA GLN A 197 -13.24 42.43 -30.79
C GLN A 197 -13.57 43.75 -30.09
N LEU A 198 -12.61 44.25 -29.34
CA LEU A 198 -12.71 45.54 -28.63
C LEU A 198 -11.83 46.60 -29.30
N PRO A 199 -12.13 47.90 -29.10
CA PRO A 199 -11.27 48.97 -29.60
C PRO A 199 -9.84 48.85 -29.10
N VAL A 200 -8.85 49.21 -29.93
CA VAL A 200 -7.40 49.09 -29.63
C VAL A 200 -7.00 49.84 -28.34
N ASN A 201 -7.75 50.89 -27.96
CA ASN A 201 -7.50 51.68 -26.75
C ASN A 201 -8.32 51.23 -25.55
N THR A 202 -8.91 50.04 -25.57
CA THR A 202 -9.69 49.55 -24.45
C THR A 202 -8.77 49.37 -23.23
N PRO A 203 -9.15 49.90 -22.03
CA PRO A 203 -8.37 49.73 -20.82
C PRO A 203 -8.22 48.25 -20.48
N LEU A 204 -7.03 47.84 -20.02
CA LEU A 204 -6.80 46.49 -19.52
C LEU A 204 -7.64 46.24 -18.29
N THR A 205 -8.65 45.41 -18.40
CA THR A 205 -9.55 45.01 -17.33
C THR A 205 -9.55 43.50 -17.18
N ASP A 206 -10.12 42.99 -16.11
CA ASP A 206 -10.22 41.53 -15.86
C ASP A 206 -11.08 40.80 -16.91
N SER A 207 -11.78 41.51 -17.79
CA SER A 207 -12.58 40.96 -18.89
C SER A 207 -11.83 40.82 -20.22
N LEU A 208 -10.56 41.21 -20.29
CA LEU A 208 -9.73 41.05 -21.49
C LEU A 208 -8.98 39.74 -21.44
N PHE A 209 -9.29 38.82 -22.34
CA PHE A 209 -8.72 37.49 -22.34
C PHE A 209 -7.59 37.29 -23.35
N PHE A 210 -7.57 38.03 -24.47
CA PHE A 210 -6.52 37.93 -25.44
C PHE A 210 -6.39 39.16 -26.37
N TYR A 211 -5.24 39.26 -27.03
CA TYR A 211 -5.00 40.20 -28.12
C TYR A 211 -4.27 39.50 -29.28
N LYS A 212 -4.29 40.11 -30.45
CA LYS A 212 -3.64 39.57 -31.67
C LYS A 212 -2.70 40.59 -32.25
N LYS A 213 -1.59 40.06 -32.82
CA LYS A 213 -0.62 40.82 -33.64
C LYS A 213 -0.39 40.12 -34.96
N THR A 214 -0.12 40.94 -36.03
CA THR A 214 0.40 40.43 -37.33
C THR A 214 1.88 40.72 -37.46
N PHE A 215 2.59 39.77 -38.07
CA PHE A 215 4.06 39.81 -38.28
C PHE A 215 4.45 39.89 -39.77
N ALA A 216 3.68 39.25 -40.66
CA ALA A 216 3.92 39.21 -42.07
C ALA A 216 2.63 39.14 -42.87
N GLU A 217 2.70 39.53 -44.14
CA GLU A 217 1.64 39.36 -45.14
C GLU A 217 2.24 38.70 -46.39
N LYS A 218 1.57 37.65 -46.87
CA LYS A 218 2.02 36.94 -48.10
C LYS A 218 0.79 36.30 -48.77
N ASP A 219 0.63 36.52 -50.07
CA ASP A 219 -0.42 35.92 -50.89
C ASP A 219 -1.85 36.16 -50.38
N GLY A 220 -2.10 37.32 -49.74
CA GLY A 220 -3.39 37.68 -49.13
C GLY A 220 -3.64 36.98 -47.79
N LEU A 221 -2.65 36.29 -47.21
CA LEU A 221 -2.69 35.73 -45.88
C LEU A 221 -1.82 36.53 -44.92
N PHE A 222 -2.22 36.60 -43.68
CA PHE A 222 -1.56 37.32 -42.59
C PHE A 222 -1.02 36.35 -41.56
N LEU A 223 0.30 36.39 -41.31
CA LEU A 223 0.88 35.63 -40.19
C LEU A 223 0.54 36.32 -38.88
N THR A 224 -0.25 35.68 -38.06
CA THR A 224 -0.89 36.24 -36.87
C THR A 224 -0.53 35.43 -35.64
N ALA A 225 -0.20 36.11 -34.55
CA ALA A 225 -0.08 35.48 -33.24
C ALA A 225 -1.20 35.98 -32.31
N THR A 226 -1.75 35.04 -31.56
CA THR A 226 -2.75 35.29 -30.49
C THR A 226 -2.07 35.16 -29.14
N TYR A 227 -2.29 36.15 -28.29
CA TYR A 227 -1.76 36.26 -26.93
C TYR A 227 -2.91 36.12 -25.96
N GLN A 228 -2.88 35.11 -25.14
CA GLN A 228 -3.92 34.82 -24.15
C GLN A 228 -3.44 35.14 -22.75
N ARG A 229 -4.34 35.69 -21.92
CA ARG A 229 -4.10 35.96 -20.52
C ARG A 229 -4.06 34.64 -19.74
N GLN A 230 -3.01 34.44 -18.96
CA GLN A 230 -2.93 33.32 -18.02
C GLN A 230 -3.84 33.60 -16.81
N GLN A 231 -4.65 32.60 -16.41
CA GLN A 231 -5.57 32.73 -15.27
C GLN A 231 -4.97 32.25 -13.94
N GLU A 232 -3.84 31.58 -13.98
CA GLU A 232 -3.19 31.03 -12.78
C GLU A 232 -1.98 31.89 -12.38
N GLY A 233 -1.99 32.38 -11.12
CA GLY A 233 -0.92 33.15 -10.51
C GLY A 233 -1.35 34.54 -10.04
N GLU A 234 -0.56 35.15 -9.13
CA GLU A 234 -0.85 36.46 -8.52
C GLU A 234 -0.77 37.64 -9.51
N SER A 235 -0.26 37.43 -10.73
CA SER A 235 -0.19 38.42 -11.78
C SER A 235 -0.38 37.75 -13.16
N PRO A 236 -1.57 37.87 -13.77
CA PRO A 236 -1.84 37.23 -15.04
C PRO A 236 -1.04 37.90 -16.16
N GLY A 237 -0.10 37.13 -16.74
CA GLY A 237 0.63 37.54 -17.95
C GLY A 237 -0.09 37.13 -19.23
N PHE A 238 0.35 37.67 -20.37
CA PHE A 238 -0.12 37.26 -21.68
C PHE A 238 0.97 36.43 -22.36
N MET A 239 0.64 35.18 -22.72
CA MET A 239 1.51 34.30 -23.49
C MET A 239 0.97 34.07 -24.89
N VAL A 240 1.84 33.82 -25.84
CA VAL A 240 1.44 33.39 -27.18
C VAL A 240 0.85 31.98 -27.07
N THR A 241 -0.40 31.83 -27.50
CA THR A 241 -1.06 30.54 -27.56
C THR A 241 -1.15 29.99 -28.98
N THR A 242 -1.39 30.85 -29.98
CA THR A 242 -1.44 30.37 -31.35
C THR A 242 -0.65 31.28 -32.30
N VAL A 243 -0.05 30.68 -33.30
CA VAL A 243 0.51 31.38 -34.46
C VAL A 243 -0.01 30.70 -35.73
N SER A 244 -0.62 31.46 -36.61
CA SER A 244 -1.20 30.93 -37.85
C SER A 244 -1.22 31.93 -38.99
N TRP A 245 -1.21 31.40 -40.20
CA TRP A 245 -1.58 32.16 -41.38
C TRP A 245 -3.10 32.26 -41.46
N GLN A 246 -3.68 33.45 -41.61
CA GLN A 246 -5.11 33.72 -41.63
C GLN A 246 -5.50 34.58 -42.80
N SER A 247 -6.65 34.30 -43.42
CA SER A 247 -7.19 35.13 -44.50
C SER A 247 -7.82 36.42 -43.99
N ASP A 248 -8.30 36.44 -42.77
CA ASP A 248 -8.79 37.63 -42.04
C ASP A 248 -8.24 37.63 -40.61
N PRO A 249 -7.22 38.46 -40.33
CA PRO A 249 -6.60 38.46 -39.00
C PRO A 249 -7.50 39.08 -37.90
N SER A 250 -8.58 39.80 -38.30
CA SER A 250 -9.52 40.38 -37.34
C SER A 250 -10.50 39.34 -36.74
N GLN A 251 -10.73 38.23 -37.44
CA GLN A 251 -11.59 37.16 -36.97
C GLN A 251 -10.88 36.27 -35.95
N PHE A 252 -11.63 35.71 -35.04
CA PHE A 252 -11.07 34.91 -33.98
C PHE A 252 -10.73 33.47 -34.46
N ASN A 253 -11.66 32.82 -35.14
CA ASN A 253 -11.54 31.44 -35.62
C ASN A 253 -12.08 31.33 -37.06
N GLY A 254 -11.71 30.25 -37.73
CA GLY A 254 -12.31 29.83 -39.01
C GLY A 254 -11.68 30.49 -40.26
N THR A 255 -10.66 31.29 -40.06
CA THR A 255 -9.95 31.98 -41.16
C THR A 255 -8.53 31.46 -41.37
N GLU A 256 -8.12 30.46 -40.59
CA GLU A 256 -6.81 29.81 -40.68
C GLU A 256 -6.67 29.13 -42.03
N ASN A 257 -5.56 29.41 -42.73
CA ASN A 257 -5.31 28.83 -44.03
C ASN A 257 -3.79 28.76 -44.26
N GLY A 258 -3.21 27.63 -44.03
CA GLY A 258 -1.75 27.41 -44.07
C GLY A 258 -1.22 26.86 -42.73
N ALA A 259 0.03 27.14 -42.42
CA ALA A 259 0.67 26.68 -41.21
C ALA A 259 -0.05 27.22 -39.95
N TYR A 260 -0.23 26.34 -38.97
CA TYR A 260 -0.84 26.61 -37.68
C TYR A 260 0.03 26.03 -36.57
N ILE A 261 0.24 26.79 -35.51
CA ILE A 261 0.96 26.39 -34.30
C ILE A 261 0.14 26.80 -33.10
N LEU A 262 -0.05 25.83 -32.19
CA LEU A 262 -0.62 26.05 -30.87
C LEU A 262 0.48 25.79 -29.83
N TYR A 263 0.78 26.76 -29.01
CA TYR A 263 1.66 26.61 -27.87
C TYR A 263 0.85 26.18 -26.63
N GLU A 264 1.33 25.18 -25.92
CA GLU A 264 0.72 24.67 -24.72
C GLU A 264 1.55 25.05 -23.49
N PRO A 265 0.93 25.26 -22.32
CA PRO A 265 1.66 25.45 -21.07
C PRO A 265 2.68 24.33 -20.83
N GLY A 266 3.87 24.68 -20.28
CA GLY A 266 4.91 23.70 -19.99
C GLY A 266 5.84 23.37 -21.17
N ALA A 267 6.05 24.33 -22.10
CA ALA A 267 6.98 24.23 -23.24
C ALA A 267 6.58 23.20 -24.31
N GLY A 268 5.27 22.93 -24.43
CA GLY A 268 4.72 22.10 -25.50
C GLY A 268 4.20 22.89 -26.69
N PHE A 269 4.00 22.21 -27.81
CA PHE A 269 3.33 22.76 -28.96
C PHE A 269 2.59 21.70 -29.78
N SER A 270 1.56 22.17 -30.51
CA SER A 270 0.96 21.42 -31.62
C SER A 270 1.16 22.22 -32.90
N ARG A 271 1.57 21.56 -33.98
CA ARG A 271 1.71 22.19 -35.29
C ARG A 271 1.04 21.38 -36.38
N GLY A 272 0.51 22.09 -37.35
CA GLY A 272 -0.09 21.48 -38.52
C GLY A 272 -0.45 22.48 -39.59
N HIS A 273 -1.40 22.10 -40.44
CA HIS A 273 -1.92 22.97 -41.50
C HIS A 273 -3.44 23.02 -41.38
N TYR A 274 -3.95 24.19 -41.72
CA TYR A 274 -5.38 24.44 -41.89
C TYR A 274 -5.68 24.78 -43.35
N LYS A 275 -6.85 24.37 -43.77
CA LYS A 275 -7.44 24.76 -45.05
C LYS A 275 -8.86 25.22 -44.83
N GLN A 276 -9.12 26.51 -45.08
CA GLN A 276 -10.44 27.13 -44.87
C GLN A 276 -10.98 26.90 -43.43
N GLY A 277 -10.13 27.12 -42.43
CA GLY A 277 -10.52 26.99 -40.99
C GLY A 277 -10.60 25.55 -40.47
N VAL A 278 -10.21 24.56 -41.26
CA VAL A 278 -10.25 23.15 -40.86
C VAL A 278 -8.87 22.52 -40.96
N ALA A 279 -8.47 21.71 -39.99
CA ALA A 279 -7.19 21.00 -40.01
C ALA A 279 -7.11 20.08 -41.22
N ASP A 280 -6.07 20.22 -42.03
CA ASP A 280 -5.86 19.46 -43.31
C ASP A 280 -4.36 19.34 -43.60
N GLY A 281 -3.84 18.11 -43.53
CA GLY A 281 -2.42 17.82 -43.70
C GLY A 281 -1.71 17.25 -42.49
N PRO A 282 -0.36 17.18 -42.54
CA PRO A 282 0.44 16.62 -41.44
C PRO A 282 0.27 17.41 -40.13
N TRP A 283 0.18 16.69 -39.01
CA TRP A 283 0.02 17.23 -37.68
C TRP A 283 1.00 16.60 -36.69
N VAL A 284 1.59 17.41 -35.82
CA VAL A 284 2.49 16.99 -34.76
C VAL A 284 2.12 17.74 -33.49
N THR A 285 1.93 17.00 -32.39
CA THR A 285 1.87 17.54 -31.05
C THR A 285 3.10 17.08 -30.25
N HIS A 286 3.69 17.98 -29.49
CA HIS A 286 4.85 17.69 -28.67
C HIS A 286 4.78 18.52 -27.37
N ASN A 287 4.69 17.86 -26.24
CA ASN A 287 4.90 18.46 -24.93
C ASN A 287 5.71 17.50 -24.04
N ALA A 288 5.95 17.87 -22.78
CA ALA A 288 6.76 17.05 -21.86
C ALA A 288 6.17 15.66 -21.64
N ASP A 289 4.85 15.56 -21.61
CA ASP A 289 4.13 14.35 -21.20
C ASP A 289 3.49 13.60 -22.35
N TYR A 290 3.36 14.26 -23.52
CA TYR A 290 2.60 13.70 -24.64
C TYR A 290 3.14 14.14 -26.00
N GLN A 291 3.20 13.19 -26.91
CA GLN A 291 3.56 13.41 -28.30
C GLN A 291 2.56 12.70 -29.22
N SER A 292 2.19 13.35 -30.31
CA SER A 292 1.45 12.68 -31.39
C SER A 292 1.87 13.17 -32.75
N ALA A 293 1.77 12.30 -33.74
CA ALA A 293 2.03 12.67 -35.15
C ALA A 293 1.11 11.87 -36.06
N GLY A 294 0.59 12.54 -37.08
CA GLY A 294 -0.28 11.93 -38.07
C GLY A 294 -0.76 12.91 -39.11
N ASN A 295 -1.88 12.63 -39.75
CA ASN A 295 -2.43 13.45 -40.80
C ASN A 295 -3.93 13.71 -40.57
N PHE A 296 -4.37 14.94 -40.78
CA PHE A 296 -5.76 15.31 -40.86
C PHE A 296 -6.21 15.42 -42.33
N VAL A 297 -7.45 15.02 -42.55
CA VAL A 297 -8.17 15.28 -43.80
C VAL A 297 -9.52 15.87 -43.47
N LEU A 298 -9.76 17.10 -43.84
CA LEU A 298 -11.02 17.83 -43.55
C LEU A 298 -11.42 17.75 -42.03
N GLY A 299 -10.44 17.97 -41.15
CA GLY A 299 -10.65 18.00 -39.70
C GLY A 299 -10.71 16.61 -39.01
N GLN A 300 -10.54 15.53 -39.76
CA GLN A 300 -10.55 14.19 -39.22
C GLN A 300 -9.19 13.52 -39.29
N GLN A 301 -8.79 12.84 -38.22
CA GLN A 301 -7.57 12.04 -38.24
C GLN A 301 -7.69 10.91 -39.25
N GLN A 302 -6.72 10.80 -40.14
CA GLN A 302 -6.68 9.84 -41.24
C GLN A 302 -5.28 9.27 -41.40
N GLY A 303 -5.20 8.01 -41.83
CA GLY A 303 -3.92 7.36 -42.12
C GLY A 303 -3.14 6.98 -40.89
N GLN A 304 -1.82 6.85 -41.05
CA GLN A 304 -0.96 6.41 -39.94
C GLN A 304 -0.81 7.49 -38.86
N TRP A 305 -1.05 7.12 -37.62
CA TRP A 305 -0.86 7.96 -36.46
C TRP A 305 0.05 7.29 -35.44
N THR A 306 0.82 8.11 -34.74
CA THR A 306 1.61 7.71 -33.58
C THR A 306 1.20 8.58 -32.39
N PHE A 307 0.96 7.95 -31.24
CA PHE A 307 0.74 8.59 -29.94
C PHE A 307 1.78 8.09 -28.97
N ARG A 308 2.31 8.96 -28.14
CA ARG A 308 3.28 8.62 -27.11
C ARG A 308 3.04 9.49 -25.88
N ASP A 309 2.93 8.89 -24.74
CA ASP A 309 2.96 9.55 -23.42
C ASP A 309 4.12 9.02 -22.59
N LEU A 310 4.17 9.36 -21.30
CA LEU A 310 5.20 8.91 -20.36
C LEU A 310 5.20 7.39 -20.13
N GLN A 311 4.10 6.72 -20.39
CA GLN A 311 3.91 5.31 -20.09
C GLN A 311 3.80 4.43 -21.33
N GLU A 312 3.18 4.94 -22.39
CA GLU A 312 2.82 4.15 -23.58
C GLU A 312 3.21 4.87 -24.88
N SER A 313 3.56 4.08 -25.89
CA SER A 313 3.61 4.49 -27.29
C SER A 313 2.70 3.60 -28.10
N ALA A 314 1.84 4.17 -28.94
CA ALA A 314 0.92 3.45 -29.81
C ALA A 314 0.98 3.99 -31.24
N THR A 315 1.08 3.09 -32.23
CA THR A 315 1.14 3.45 -33.66
C THR A 315 0.19 2.58 -34.47
N GLY A 316 -0.63 3.21 -35.31
CA GLY A 316 -1.61 2.46 -36.11
C GLY A 316 -2.42 3.36 -37.04
N LEU A 317 -3.41 2.76 -37.66
CA LEU A 317 -4.29 3.42 -38.63
C LEU A 317 -5.43 4.16 -37.92
N MET A 318 -5.66 5.41 -38.29
CA MET A 318 -6.86 6.18 -37.97
C MET A 318 -7.74 6.32 -39.22
N GLU A 319 -9.02 6.10 -39.05
CA GLU A 319 -10.04 6.41 -40.05
C GLU A 319 -11.18 7.23 -39.39
N ASN A 320 -11.36 8.47 -39.89
CA ASN A 320 -12.39 9.38 -39.37
C ASN A 320 -12.37 9.53 -37.83
N ASN A 321 -11.21 9.79 -37.25
CA ASN A 321 -10.95 9.92 -35.81
C ASN A 321 -11.12 8.59 -35.01
N GLN A 322 -11.16 7.45 -35.69
CA GLN A 322 -11.32 6.15 -35.07
C GLN A 322 -10.10 5.27 -35.33
N ARG A 323 -9.65 4.54 -34.31
CA ARG A 323 -8.60 3.52 -34.47
C ARG A 323 -9.15 2.36 -35.27
N GLU A 324 -8.42 1.95 -36.32
CA GLU A 324 -8.73 0.83 -37.19
C GLU A 324 -7.55 -0.09 -37.39
N GLY A 325 -7.81 -1.39 -37.59
CA GLY A 325 -6.77 -2.38 -37.89
C GLY A 325 -5.79 -2.61 -36.74
N ARG A 326 -4.58 -2.99 -37.10
CA ARG A 326 -3.52 -3.35 -36.15
C ARG A 326 -2.79 -2.08 -35.64
N TRP A 327 -2.70 -1.99 -34.32
CA TRP A 327 -1.95 -0.96 -33.59
C TRP A 327 -0.79 -1.58 -32.83
N GLU A 328 0.41 -1.16 -33.13
CA GLU A 328 1.60 -1.51 -32.36
C GLU A 328 1.65 -0.66 -31.08
N VAL A 329 1.94 -1.28 -29.95
CA VAL A 329 2.02 -0.62 -28.64
C VAL A 329 3.30 -0.97 -27.91
N SER A 330 3.81 -0.04 -27.13
CA SER A 330 4.98 -0.21 -26.28
C SER A 330 4.78 0.57 -24.99
N GLU A 331 4.94 -0.07 -23.83
CA GLU A 331 4.76 0.50 -22.50
C GLU A 331 6.09 0.46 -21.71
N GLY A 332 6.28 1.39 -20.75
CA GLY A 332 7.45 1.41 -19.88
C GLY A 332 8.69 2.02 -20.55
N LEU A 333 8.56 3.20 -21.16
CA LEU A 333 9.60 3.85 -21.97
C LEU A 333 10.74 4.48 -21.16
N ASP A 334 10.61 4.68 -19.84
CA ASP A 334 11.62 5.29 -18.98
C ASP A 334 12.62 4.28 -18.40
N GLY A 335 13.42 3.66 -19.29
CA GLY A 335 14.63 2.91 -18.89
C GLY A 335 14.42 1.65 -18.06
N ALA A 336 13.18 1.21 -17.84
CA ALA A 336 12.90 -0.03 -17.17
C ALA A 336 13.30 -1.21 -18.06
N GLN A 337 14.16 -2.09 -17.56
CA GLN A 337 14.64 -3.31 -18.25
C GLN A 337 13.52 -4.29 -18.65
N GLN A 338 12.25 -3.98 -18.40
CA GLN A 338 11.10 -4.83 -18.60
C GLN A 338 9.97 -4.16 -19.41
N GLY A 339 10.32 -3.39 -20.43
CA GLY A 339 9.33 -2.79 -21.32
C GLY A 339 8.35 -3.83 -21.91
N ILE A 340 7.08 -3.44 -21.99
CA ILE A 340 6.05 -4.22 -22.68
C ILE A 340 5.96 -3.73 -24.12
N SER A 341 5.90 -4.66 -25.08
CA SER A 341 5.65 -4.36 -26.49
C SER A 341 4.62 -5.31 -27.06
N GLY A 342 3.98 -4.95 -28.15
CA GLY A 342 3.00 -5.83 -28.78
C GLY A 342 2.02 -5.08 -29.67
N PHE A 343 0.86 -5.65 -29.86
CA PHE A 343 -0.18 -5.02 -30.66
C PHE A 343 -1.59 -5.33 -30.19
N ASP A 344 -2.52 -4.47 -30.57
CA ASP A 344 -3.98 -4.69 -30.52
C ASP A 344 -4.58 -4.51 -31.91
N THR A 345 -5.67 -5.20 -32.19
CA THR A 345 -6.48 -4.98 -33.38
C THR A 345 -7.75 -4.21 -33.00
N TRP A 346 -8.03 -3.14 -33.76
CA TRP A 346 -9.10 -2.20 -33.48
C TRP A 346 -10.12 -2.16 -34.63
N GLN A 347 -11.36 -1.90 -34.28
CA GLN A 347 -12.44 -1.59 -35.21
C GLN A 347 -13.34 -0.53 -34.58
N HIS A 348 -13.47 0.63 -35.20
CA HIS A 348 -14.29 1.76 -34.71
C HIS A 348 -13.98 2.15 -33.27
N ASN A 349 -12.70 2.31 -32.92
CA ASN A 349 -12.19 2.62 -31.58
C ASN A 349 -12.42 1.54 -30.50
N LEU A 350 -12.89 0.37 -30.87
CA LEU A 350 -13.00 -0.78 -29.95
C LEU A 350 -11.96 -1.83 -30.33
N ARG A 351 -11.32 -2.45 -29.33
CA ARG A 351 -10.45 -3.60 -29.59
C ARG A 351 -11.31 -4.74 -30.13
N ASN A 352 -11.03 -5.19 -31.34
CA ASN A 352 -11.80 -6.22 -32.01
C ASN A 352 -10.87 -7.04 -32.92
N GLY A 353 -10.49 -8.22 -32.48
CA GLY A 353 -9.51 -9.07 -33.13
C GLY A 353 -8.33 -9.45 -32.24
N PRO A 354 -7.26 -10.01 -32.84
CA PRO A 354 -6.09 -10.50 -32.09
C PRO A 354 -5.34 -9.40 -31.36
N SER A 355 -4.85 -9.77 -30.19
CA SER A 355 -3.97 -8.97 -29.33
C SER A 355 -2.82 -9.82 -28.80
N GLU A 356 -1.62 -9.24 -28.75
CA GLU A 356 -0.43 -9.88 -28.21
C GLU A 356 0.41 -8.86 -27.45
N ARG A 357 0.93 -9.23 -26.30
CA ARG A 357 1.88 -8.45 -25.49
C ARG A 357 3.08 -9.30 -25.13
N LEU A 358 4.23 -8.72 -25.25
CA LEU A 358 5.53 -9.26 -24.84
C LEU A 358 6.06 -8.44 -23.67
N ARG A 359 6.62 -9.04 -22.66
CA ARG A 359 7.37 -8.40 -21.58
C ARG A 359 8.82 -8.85 -21.66
N ALA A 360 9.76 -7.91 -21.77
CA ALA A 360 11.17 -8.21 -22.00
C ALA A 360 11.42 -9.19 -23.17
N GLY A 361 10.63 -9.12 -24.24
CA GLY A 361 10.68 -10.00 -25.39
C GLY A 361 10.01 -11.37 -25.23
N HIS A 362 9.50 -11.72 -24.05
CA HIS A 362 8.79 -12.97 -23.80
C HIS A 362 7.28 -12.78 -23.85
N LEU A 363 6.56 -13.76 -24.38
CA LEU A 363 5.10 -13.72 -24.44
C LEU A 363 4.51 -13.56 -23.04
N TRP A 364 3.83 -12.45 -22.82
CA TRP A 364 3.18 -12.12 -21.55
C TRP A 364 1.68 -12.33 -21.59
N GLN A 365 1.01 -11.87 -22.69
CA GLN A 365 -0.40 -12.16 -22.91
C GLN A 365 -0.71 -12.23 -24.40
N LYS A 366 -1.71 -13.06 -24.75
CA LYS A 366 -2.18 -13.24 -26.12
C LYS A 366 -3.60 -13.75 -26.12
N GLY A 367 -4.42 -13.19 -27.00
CA GLY A 367 -5.80 -13.62 -27.14
C GLY A 367 -6.55 -12.83 -28.20
N ASN A 368 -7.85 -12.80 -28.08
CA ASN A 368 -8.72 -12.09 -29.00
C ASN A 368 -9.70 -11.21 -28.23
N TYR A 369 -9.93 -10.00 -28.71
CA TYR A 369 -10.98 -9.12 -28.22
C TYR A 369 -12.19 -9.13 -29.16
N VAL A 370 -13.37 -8.94 -28.59
CA VAL A 370 -14.62 -8.62 -29.28
C VAL A 370 -15.25 -7.43 -28.56
N ASN A 371 -15.29 -6.27 -29.21
CA ASN A 371 -15.81 -5.03 -28.62
C ASN A 371 -15.22 -4.73 -27.22
N ASP A 372 -13.89 -4.66 -27.12
CA ASP A 372 -13.11 -4.44 -25.91
C ASP A 372 -13.17 -5.54 -24.84
N LEU A 373 -13.95 -6.57 -25.05
CA LEU A 373 -14.05 -7.71 -24.14
C LEU A 373 -13.17 -8.86 -24.60
N ARG A 374 -12.44 -9.48 -23.68
CA ARG A 374 -11.69 -10.70 -23.98
C ARG A 374 -12.66 -11.81 -24.38
N GLU A 375 -12.34 -12.51 -25.47
CA GLU A 375 -13.16 -13.61 -26.01
C GLU A 375 -12.27 -14.76 -26.47
N GLY A 376 -12.75 -16.02 -26.27
CA GLY A 376 -12.00 -17.22 -26.65
C GLY A 376 -10.77 -17.48 -25.80
N MET A 377 -9.84 -18.26 -26.33
CA MET A 377 -8.62 -18.66 -25.61
C MET A 377 -7.66 -17.48 -25.39
N TRP A 378 -7.20 -17.34 -24.17
CA TRP A 378 -6.19 -16.37 -23.76
C TRP A 378 -5.02 -17.06 -23.09
N ILE A 379 -3.82 -16.59 -23.40
CA ILE A 379 -2.60 -16.81 -22.64
C ILE A 379 -2.37 -15.54 -21.81
N THR A 380 -2.07 -15.69 -20.55
CA THR A 380 -1.77 -14.61 -19.61
C THR A 380 -0.52 -14.98 -18.81
N GLU A 381 0.04 -14.04 -18.07
CA GLU A 381 1.18 -14.29 -17.17
C GLU A 381 0.92 -15.47 -16.21
N ASN A 382 -0.30 -15.60 -15.73
CA ASN A 382 -0.67 -16.59 -14.72
C ASN A 382 -1.20 -17.92 -15.31
N GLY A 383 -1.27 -18.03 -16.65
CA GLY A 383 -1.79 -19.24 -17.29
C GLY A 383 -2.59 -19.01 -18.55
N GLU A 384 -3.27 -20.04 -18.97
CA GLU A 384 -4.07 -20.06 -20.20
C GLU A 384 -5.49 -20.59 -19.96
N GLY A 385 -6.45 -20.01 -20.66
CA GLY A 385 -7.85 -20.45 -20.60
C GLY A 385 -8.79 -19.53 -21.36
N PRO A 386 -10.06 -19.93 -21.50
CA PRO A 386 -11.03 -19.17 -22.26
C PRO A 386 -11.65 -18.01 -21.44
N TYR A 387 -11.95 -16.94 -22.16
CA TYR A 387 -12.85 -15.87 -21.73
C TYR A 387 -14.13 -15.91 -22.55
N SER A 388 -15.23 -15.49 -21.94
CA SER A 388 -16.46 -15.18 -22.63
C SER A 388 -16.99 -13.84 -22.14
N LYS A 389 -17.18 -12.90 -23.05
CA LYS A 389 -17.62 -11.53 -22.77
C LYS A 389 -16.80 -10.85 -21.66
N GLY A 390 -15.47 -11.02 -21.70
CA GLY A 390 -14.54 -10.44 -20.75
C GLY A 390 -14.41 -11.20 -19.42
N ILE A 391 -15.17 -12.26 -19.20
CA ILE A 391 -15.18 -13.05 -17.97
C ILE A 391 -14.47 -14.39 -18.22
N ALA A 392 -13.51 -14.73 -17.37
CA ALA A 392 -12.85 -16.02 -17.42
C ALA A 392 -13.86 -17.16 -17.22
N SER A 393 -13.81 -18.17 -18.08
CA SER A 393 -14.78 -19.29 -18.11
C SER A 393 -14.11 -20.57 -18.58
N GLY A 394 -14.80 -21.72 -18.41
CA GLY A 394 -14.26 -23.00 -18.87
C GLY A 394 -13.02 -23.46 -18.12
N VAL A 395 -12.21 -24.32 -18.76
CA VAL A 395 -11.01 -24.90 -18.12
C VAL A 395 -9.81 -24.00 -18.28
N TRP A 396 -9.22 -23.62 -17.15
CA TRP A 396 -7.99 -22.83 -17.06
C TRP A 396 -6.83 -23.68 -16.60
N LYS A 397 -5.66 -23.46 -17.20
CA LYS A 397 -4.38 -23.97 -16.73
C LYS A 397 -3.55 -22.80 -16.22
N LEU A 398 -3.38 -22.74 -14.91
CA LEU A 398 -2.62 -21.70 -14.23
C LEU A 398 -1.20 -22.21 -13.98
N ARG A 399 -0.23 -21.28 -13.90
CA ARG A 399 1.17 -21.56 -13.54
C ARG A 399 1.58 -20.67 -12.39
N THR A 400 2.34 -21.22 -11.45
CA THR A 400 2.96 -20.49 -10.37
C THR A 400 4.40 -20.11 -10.72
N SER A 401 5.01 -19.19 -9.96
CA SER A 401 6.42 -18.81 -10.10
C SER A 401 7.39 -20.01 -9.99
N ASP A 402 7.02 -21.01 -9.20
CA ASP A 402 7.84 -22.19 -8.93
C ASP A 402 7.66 -23.30 -9.99
N GLY A 403 6.95 -23.00 -11.06
CA GLY A 403 6.71 -23.90 -12.18
C GLY A 403 5.60 -24.94 -11.95
N GLU A 404 4.89 -24.86 -10.83
CA GLU A 404 3.71 -25.69 -10.58
C GLU A 404 2.54 -25.29 -11.49
N THR A 405 1.66 -26.23 -11.74
CA THR A 405 0.49 -26.03 -12.60
C THR A 405 -0.81 -26.36 -11.88
N GLN A 406 -1.83 -25.58 -12.14
CA GLN A 406 -3.18 -25.78 -11.65
C GLN A 406 -4.12 -25.86 -12.83
N GLN A 407 -4.97 -26.87 -12.84
CA GLN A 407 -6.08 -26.94 -13.79
C GLN A 407 -7.39 -26.77 -13.02
N VAL A 408 -8.20 -25.79 -13.40
CA VAL A 408 -9.45 -25.45 -12.71
C VAL A 408 -10.51 -25.05 -13.72
N SER A 409 -11.77 -25.41 -13.46
CA SER A 409 -12.89 -24.93 -14.22
C SER A 409 -13.43 -23.64 -13.62
N LEU A 410 -13.71 -22.65 -14.47
CA LEU A 410 -14.34 -21.38 -14.07
C LEU A 410 -15.72 -21.25 -14.71
N VAL A 411 -16.67 -20.76 -13.92
CA VAL A 411 -18.01 -20.35 -14.37
C VAL A 411 -18.25 -18.92 -13.88
N ASN A 412 -18.47 -18.00 -14.78
CA ASN A 412 -18.61 -16.59 -14.46
C ASN A 412 -17.44 -16.02 -13.61
N GLY A 413 -16.21 -16.44 -13.93
CA GLY A 413 -15.00 -16.01 -13.24
C GLY A 413 -14.73 -16.71 -11.91
N LYS A 414 -15.63 -17.58 -11.44
CA LYS A 414 -15.50 -18.28 -10.16
C LYS A 414 -15.11 -19.74 -10.36
N LYS A 415 -14.27 -20.25 -9.49
CA LYS A 415 -13.88 -21.67 -9.47
C LYS A 415 -15.09 -22.57 -9.24
N GLN A 416 -15.21 -23.59 -10.07
CA GLN A 416 -16.31 -24.53 -10.04
C GLN A 416 -15.82 -25.95 -10.34
N GLY A 417 -16.21 -26.93 -9.52
CA GLY A 417 -15.80 -28.32 -9.67
C GLY A 417 -14.36 -28.57 -9.26
N GLU A 418 -13.75 -29.57 -9.85
CA GLU A 418 -12.42 -30.07 -9.49
C GLU A 418 -11.31 -29.11 -9.94
N MET A 419 -10.39 -28.78 -9.02
CA MET A 419 -9.11 -28.17 -9.29
C MET A 419 -8.00 -29.19 -9.06
N ILE A 420 -7.16 -29.39 -10.05
CA ILE A 420 -6.02 -30.30 -10.02
C ILE A 420 -4.74 -29.48 -9.95
N TRP A 421 -3.89 -29.72 -8.94
CA TRP A 421 -2.61 -29.05 -8.76
C TRP A 421 -1.46 -30.04 -8.94
N ARG A 422 -0.45 -29.68 -9.75
CA ARG A 422 0.71 -30.49 -10.06
C ARG A 422 2.01 -29.72 -9.83
N ASP A 423 3.06 -30.41 -9.44
CA ASP A 423 4.40 -29.83 -9.31
C ASP A 423 5.02 -29.47 -10.68
N GLY A 424 6.22 -28.89 -10.67
CA GLY A 424 6.95 -28.49 -11.88
C GLY A 424 7.32 -29.65 -12.81
N ASN A 425 7.26 -30.89 -12.34
CA ASN A 425 7.49 -32.13 -13.12
C ASN A 425 6.19 -32.76 -13.62
N GLY A 426 5.05 -32.10 -13.37
CA GLY A 426 3.72 -32.59 -13.76
C GLY A 426 3.09 -33.59 -12.80
N LYS A 427 3.69 -33.84 -11.62
CA LYS A 427 3.22 -34.79 -10.63
C LYS A 427 2.07 -34.18 -9.81
N LEU A 428 1.06 -34.99 -9.56
CA LEU A 428 -0.11 -34.60 -8.81
C LEU A 428 0.22 -34.29 -7.34
N LEU A 429 -0.17 -33.09 -6.88
CA LEU A 429 -0.02 -32.63 -5.50
C LEU A 429 -1.35 -32.63 -4.75
N TYR A 430 -2.37 -32.01 -5.36
CA TYR A 430 -3.69 -31.84 -4.75
C TYR A 430 -4.82 -31.99 -5.76
N ILE A 431 -5.95 -32.45 -5.27
CA ILE A 431 -7.27 -32.31 -5.92
C ILE A 431 -8.20 -31.64 -4.91
N ILE A 432 -8.83 -30.55 -5.31
CA ILE A 432 -9.77 -29.79 -4.47
C ILE A 432 -11.03 -29.53 -5.28
N ASN A 433 -12.18 -29.75 -4.69
CA ASN A 433 -13.43 -29.35 -5.29
C ASN A 433 -13.89 -27.98 -4.82
N TYR A 434 -14.40 -27.18 -5.73
CA TYR A 434 -14.92 -25.83 -5.49
C TYR A 434 -16.35 -25.66 -5.95
N LYS A 435 -17.08 -24.78 -5.26
CA LYS A 435 -18.36 -24.23 -5.67
C LYS A 435 -18.32 -22.72 -5.41
N ASP A 436 -18.37 -21.93 -6.49
CA ASP A 436 -18.34 -20.46 -6.44
C ASP A 436 -17.14 -19.89 -5.64
N ASP A 437 -15.92 -20.38 -5.91
CA ASP A 437 -14.64 -20.10 -5.22
C ASP A 437 -14.52 -20.67 -3.80
N ILE A 438 -15.55 -21.35 -3.32
CA ILE A 438 -15.60 -21.92 -1.98
C ILE A 438 -15.20 -23.41 -2.05
N PRO A 439 -14.22 -23.89 -1.30
CA PRO A 439 -13.97 -25.31 -1.15
C PRO A 439 -15.23 -26.05 -0.71
N GLU A 440 -15.69 -26.99 -1.53
CA GLU A 440 -16.91 -27.77 -1.34
C GLU A 440 -16.74 -29.17 -1.88
N GLY A 441 -16.91 -30.20 -1.08
CA GLY A 441 -16.73 -31.58 -1.47
C GLY A 441 -15.32 -32.12 -1.21
N LEU A 442 -14.83 -33.00 -2.09
CA LEU A 442 -13.62 -33.78 -1.88
C LEU A 442 -12.34 -32.92 -1.99
N TYR A 443 -11.41 -33.14 -1.04
CA TYR A 443 -10.03 -32.70 -1.05
C TYR A 443 -9.10 -33.91 -0.92
N GLN A 444 -8.09 -33.99 -1.77
CA GLN A 444 -7.07 -35.05 -1.72
C GLN A 444 -5.66 -34.46 -1.85
N ARG A 445 -4.70 -35.01 -1.11
CA ARG A 445 -3.29 -34.65 -1.18
C ARG A 445 -2.45 -35.88 -1.48
N TYR A 446 -1.44 -35.71 -2.30
CA TYR A 446 -0.54 -36.74 -2.76
C TYR A 446 0.90 -36.44 -2.31
N ASN A 447 1.66 -37.48 -2.01
CA ASN A 447 3.07 -37.35 -1.63
C ASN A 447 4.01 -37.34 -2.87
N ALA A 448 5.30 -37.15 -2.59
CA ALA A 448 6.34 -37.17 -3.63
C ALA A 448 6.39 -38.48 -4.44
N SER A 449 5.85 -39.59 -3.98
CA SER A 449 5.74 -40.84 -4.72
C SER A 449 4.47 -41.00 -5.54
N GLY A 450 3.60 -39.96 -5.55
CA GLY A 450 2.31 -39.96 -6.26
C GLY A 450 1.22 -40.78 -5.58
N LYS A 451 1.42 -41.16 -4.31
CA LYS A 451 0.42 -41.87 -3.53
C LYS A 451 -0.43 -40.90 -2.76
N MET A 452 -1.73 -41.13 -2.68
CA MET A 452 -2.65 -40.35 -1.88
C MET A 452 -2.32 -40.55 -0.38
N VAL A 453 -2.06 -39.45 0.33
CA VAL A 453 -1.72 -39.49 1.75
C VAL A 453 -2.70 -38.73 2.63
N TYR A 454 -3.68 -38.08 2.03
CA TYR A 454 -4.71 -37.35 2.76
C TYR A 454 -5.97 -37.23 1.93
N GLN A 455 -7.12 -37.42 2.56
CA GLN A 455 -8.43 -37.19 1.97
C GLN A 455 -9.36 -36.61 3.01
N ALA A 456 -10.14 -35.59 2.60
CA ALA A 456 -11.14 -34.94 3.44
C ALA A 456 -12.33 -34.47 2.60
N HIS A 457 -13.40 -34.12 3.27
CA HIS A 457 -14.53 -33.45 2.66
C HIS A 457 -14.74 -32.08 3.28
N TYR A 458 -15.08 -31.11 2.45
CA TYR A 458 -15.42 -29.75 2.85
C TYR A 458 -16.87 -29.44 2.57
N HIS A 459 -17.49 -28.70 3.47
CA HIS A 459 -18.79 -28.06 3.29
C HIS A 459 -18.70 -26.61 3.73
N GLN A 460 -18.96 -25.66 2.85
CA GLN A 460 -18.82 -24.23 3.12
C GLN A 460 -17.46 -23.86 3.76
N GLN A 461 -16.36 -24.33 3.16
CA GLN A 461 -14.95 -24.14 3.61
C GLN A 461 -14.59 -24.85 4.93
N LYS A 462 -15.49 -25.58 5.54
CA LYS A 462 -15.23 -26.30 6.79
C LYS A 462 -15.12 -27.80 6.54
N LEU A 463 -14.25 -28.47 7.26
CA LEU A 463 -14.20 -29.92 7.24
C LEU A 463 -15.56 -30.48 7.68
N HIS A 464 -16.06 -31.45 6.92
CA HIS A 464 -17.37 -32.06 7.14
C HIS A 464 -17.36 -33.52 6.67
N GLY A 465 -17.75 -34.44 7.54
CA GLY A 465 -17.66 -35.88 7.27
C GLY A 465 -16.32 -36.48 7.65
N ARG A 466 -15.93 -37.53 6.98
CA ARG A 466 -14.67 -38.28 7.28
C ARG A 466 -13.46 -37.59 6.66
N GLU A 467 -12.39 -37.55 7.44
CA GLU A 467 -11.04 -37.18 7.03
C GLU A 467 -10.12 -38.38 7.31
N THR A 468 -9.34 -38.77 6.31
CA THR A 468 -8.36 -39.85 6.42
C THR A 468 -6.98 -39.37 6.04
N GLU A 469 -6.01 -39.71 6.87
CA GLU A 469 -4.59 -39.46 6.65
C GLU A 469 -3.85 -40.78 6.62
N TYR A 470 -2.92 -40.91 5.67
CA TYR A 470 -2.09 -42.13 5.48
C TYR A 470 -0.63 -41.80 5.73
N TYR A 471 0.14 -42.79 6.06
CA TYR A 471 1.60 -42.72 6.01
C TYR A 471 2.08 -42.60 4.56
N ASP A 472 3.37 -42.38 4.38
CA ASP A 472 3.97 -42.17 3.04
C ASP A 472 3.84 -43.38 2.08
N ASP A 473 3.48 -44.55 2.61
CA ASP A 473 3.15 -45.73 1.80
C ASP A 473 1.83 -45.57 1.03
N GLY A 474 0.97 -44.56 1.42
CA GLY A 474 -0.33 -44.30 0.82
C GLY A 474 -1.38 -45.40 1.03
N VAL A 475 -1.14 -46.33 1.97
CA VAL A 475 -2.01 -47.49 2.26
C VAL A 475 -2.32 -47.58 3.76
N THR A 476 -1.28 -47.48 4.59
CA THR A 476 -1.42 -47.56 6.04
C THR A 476 -2.04 -46.28 6.60
N LEU A 477 -3.20 -46.38 7.19
CA LEU A 477 -3.86 -45.23 7.88
C LEU A 477 -2.96 -44.70 8.99
N ARG A 478 -2.84 -43.41 9.06
CA ARG A 478 -2.25 -42.66 10.17
C ARG A 478 -3.34 -42.07 11.09
N ALA A 479 -4.40 -41.54 10.47
CA ALA A 479 -5.55 -41.01 11.19
C ALA A 479 -6.84 -41.22 10.39
N ASP A 480 -7.94 -41.38 11.11
CA ASP A 480 -9.29 -41.47 10.59
C ASP A 480 -10.22 -40.70 11.52
N ARG A 481 -10.64 -39.50 11.13
CA ARG A 481 -11.33 -38.53 11.95
C ARG A 481 -12.68 -38.13 11.37
N GLY A 482 -13.65 -37.91 12.24
CA GLY A 482 -14.95 -37.35 11.88
C GLY A 482 -15.01 -35.85 12.14
N TYR A 483 -15.66 -35.11 11.26
CA TYR A 483 -15.88 -33.68 11.40
C TYR A 483 -17.32 -33.29 11.12
N LEU A 484 -17.81 -32.30 11.85
CA LEU A 484 -19.07 -31.62 11.61
C LEU A 484 -18.84 -30.11 11.67
N ASN A 485 -18.99 -29.41 10.53
CA ASN A 485 -18.80 -27.96 10.42
C ASN A 485 -17.45 -27.44 10.93
N GLY A 486 -16.39 -28.20 10.73
CA GLY A 486 -15.03 -27.86 11.12
C GLY A 486 -14.60 -28.33 12.50
N GLU A 487 -15.49 -28.89 13.29
CA GLU A 487 -15.21 -29.44 14.61
C GLU A 487 -15.18 -30.96 14.58
N LEU A 488 -14.30 -31.56 15.38
CA LEU A 488 -14.25 -33.02 15.52
C LEU A 488 -15.61 -33.56 16.00
N ASP A 489 -16.15 -34.56 15.31
CA ASP A 489 -17.43 -35.17 15.65
C ASP A 489 -17.44 -36.66 15.30
N GLY A 490 -17.96 -37.48 16.21
CA GLY A 490 -17.93 -38.91 16.09
C GLY A 490 -16.62 -39.56 16.50
N GLU A 491 -16.44 -40.81 16.13
CA GLU A 491 -15.24 -41.59 16.46
C GLU A 491 -14.01 -41.16 15.66
N ASN A 492 -12.89 -40.93 16.34
CA ASN A 492 -11.59 -40.58 15.79
C ASN A 492 -10.55 -41.64 16.17
N ARG A 493 -9.77 -42.07 15.19
CA ARG A 493 -8.75 -43.11 15.36
C ARG A 493 -7.41 -42.63 14.80
N TYR A 494 -6.36 -42.91 15.57
CA TYR A 494 -4.99 -42.75 15.13
C TYR A 494 -4.29 -44.11 15.11
N TYR A 495 -3.33 -44.27 14.25
CA TYR A 495 -2.65 -45.56 14.04
C TYR A 495 -1.13 -45.37 14.04
N PHE A 496 -0.43 -46.38 14.45
CA PHE A 496 1.01 -46.54 14.27
C PHE A 496 1.38 -46.90 12.84
N PRO A 497 2.67 -46.71 12.42
CA PRO A 497 3.13 -47.15 11.09
C PRO A 497 2.94 -48.64 10.78
N ASN A 498 2.80 -49.48 11.79
CA ASN A 498 2.51 -50.90 11.64
C ASN A 498 1.02 -51.23 11.46
N GLY A 499 0.18 -50.21 11.33
CA GLY A 499 -1.27 -50.31 11.12
C GLY A 499 -2.09 -50.61 12.39
N LYS A 500 -1.45 -50.78 13.56
CA LYS A 500 -2.15 -51.01 14.82
C LYS A 500 -2.70 -49.69 15.36
N PRO A 501 -3.85 -49.68 16.04
CA PRO A 501 -4.38 -48.50 16.69
C PRO A 501 -3.39 -47.87 17.69
N GLN A 502 -3.25 -46.56 17.65
CA GLN A 502 -2.53 -45.75 18.64
C GLN A 502 -3.51 -45.12 19.66
N SER A 503 -4.59 -44.55 19.17
CA SER A 503 -5.66 -44.06 20.04
C SER A 503 -7.03 -44.14 19.34
N ILE A 504 -8.05 -44.26 20.14
CA ILE A 504 -9.46 -44.24 19.74
C ILE A 504 -10.17 -43.32 20.72
N SER A 505 -10.89 -42.32 20.19
CA SER A 505 -11.65 -41.38 20.99
C SER A 505 -12.93 -40.94 20.27
N THR A 506 -13.93 -40.50 21.01
CA THR A 506 -15.19 -40.00 20.46
C THR A 506 -15.35 -38.52 20.79
N PHE A 507 -15.78 -37.75 19.81
CA PHE A 507 -16.01 -36.31 19.94
C PHE A 507 -17.46 -35.97 19.64
N ASN A 508 -17.93 -34.92 20.26
CA ASN A 508 -19.19 -34.25 19.95
C ASN A 508 -18.94 -32.74 19.90
N GLN A 509 -19.05 -32.15 18.69
CA GLN A 509 -18.81 -30.73 18.47
C GLN A 509 -17.50 -30.23 19.09
N GLY A 510 -16.40 -30.89 18.75
CA GLY A 510 -15.04 -30.54 19.20
C GLY A 510 -14.68 -30.97 20.61
N ARG A 511 -15.63 -31.54 21.38
CA ARG A 511 -15.39 -32.00 22.74
C ARG A 511 -15.27 -33.52 22.81
N GLU A 512 -14.21 -34.01 23.46
CA GLU A 512 -14.07 -35.44 23.74
C GLU A 512 -15.21 -35.89 24.69
N VAL A 513 -15.91 -36.97 24.29
CA VAL A 513 -17.02 -37.56 25.06
C VAL A 513 -16.88 -39.09 25.04
N GLY A 514 -17.38 -39.73 26.10
CA GLY A 514 -17.39 -41.17 26.18
C GLY A 514 -16.00 -41.78 26.32
N LEU A 515 -15.83 -42.96 25.71
CA LEU A 515 -14.65 -43.80 25.89
C LEU A 515 -13.48 -43.32 25.00
N MET A 516 -12.31 -43.15 25.62
CA MET A 516 -11.04 -42.93 24.99
C MET A 516 -10.05 -44.03 25.35
N GLN A 517 -9.30 -44.53 24.37
CA GLN A 517 -8.30 -45.59 24.57
C GLN A 517 -6.98 -45.25 23.85
N GLU A 518 -5.88 -45.56 24.50
CA GLU A 518 -4.54 -45.46 23.93
C GLU A 518 -3.82 -46.80 24.02
N PHE A 519 -2.97 -47.06 23.02
CA PHE A 519 -2.27 -48.35 22.86
C PHE A 519 -0.79 -48.12 22.60
N THR A 520 0.03 -49.10 22.90
CA THR A 520 1.42 -49.21 22.46
C THR A 520 1.46 -49.64 20.99
N ALA A 521 2.63 -49.50 20.33
CA ALA A 521 2.85 -49.96 18.96
C ALA A 521 2.70 -51.50 18.84
N ASN A 522 2.82 -52.25 19.93
CA ASN A 522 2.54 -53.69 19.98
C ASN A 522 1.05 -54.01 20.11
N GLY A 523 0.20 -53.00 20.32
CA GLY A 523 -1.25 -53.13 20.48
C GLY A 523 -1.70 -53.40 21.91
N VAL A 524 -0.84 -53.20 22.91
CA VAL A 524 -1.20 -53.29 24.33
C VAL A 524 -1.88 -51.98 24.71
N LYS A 525 -3.09 -52.07 25.28
CA LYS A 525 -3.81 -50.91 25.82
C LYS A 525 -3.07 -50.36 27.06
N ILE A 526 -2.79 -49.05 27.06
CA ILE A 526 -2.09 -48.33 28.13
C ILE A 526 -2.95 -47.34 28.87
N ILE A 527 -3.99 -46.78 28.18
CA ILE A 527 -4.96 -45.86 28.78
C ILE A 527 -6.35 -46.26 28.33
N GLU A 528 -7.26 -46.23 29.29
CA GLU A 528 -8.70 -46.26 29.05
C GLU A 528 -9.35 -45.23 29.97
N ARG A 529 -10.01 -44.25 29.39
CA ARG A 529 -10.72 -43.21 30.15
C ARG A 529 -12.07 -42.92 29.52
N ASN A 530 -13.00 -42.45 30.37
CA ASN A 530 -14.32 -42.08 29.93
C ASN A 530 -14.61 -40.62 30.36
N THR A 531 -15.08 -39.82 29.42
CA THR A 531 -15.43 -38.42 29.63
C THR A 531 -16.95 -38.28 29.73
N CYS A 532 -17.43 -37.50 30.68
CA CYS A 532 -18.86 -37.26 30.84
C CYS A 532 -19.49 -36.58 29.63
N PRO A 533 -20.72 -36.91 29.28
CA PRO A 533 -21.48 -36.16 28.29
C PRO A 533 -21.74 -34.71 28.76
N PRO A 534 -21.94 -33.77 27.81
CA PRO A 534 -22.37 -32.41 28.19
C PRO A 534 -23.64 -32.41 29.04
N PRO A 535 -23.81 -31.41 29.93
CA PRO A 535 -22.98 -30.24 30.16
C PRO A 535 -21.74 -30.44 31.02
N SER A 536 -21.52 -31.65 31.57
CA SER A 536 -20.32 -31.98 32.36
C SER A 536 -19.11 -32.19 31.43
N ASN A 537 -17.95 -31.66 31.79
CA ASN A 537 -16.69 -31.83 31.05
C ASN A 537 -15.66 -32.69 31.84
N GLY A 538 -16.10 -33.31 32.93
CA GLY A 538 -15.23 -34.08 33.79
C GLY A 538 -15.04 -35.54 33.35
N ARG A 539 -14.16 -36.25 34.03
CA ARG A 539 -14.04 -37.72 33.91
C ARG A 539 -15.26 -38.39 34.50
N CYS A 540 -15.75 -39.46 33.87
CA CYS A 540 -16.88 -40.26 34.35
C CYS A 540 -16.57 -41.73 34.27
N GLY A 541 -17.09 -42.49 35.26
CA GLY A 541 -16.91 -43.93 35.27
C GLY A 541 -15.45 -44.36 35.37
N LYS A 542 -15.17 -45.53 34.84
CA LYS A 542 -13.88 -46.19 34.99
C LYS A 542 -12.78 -45.52 34.18
N GLN A 543 -11.63 -45.30 34.81
CA GLN A 543 -10.40 -44.79 34.24
C GLN A 543 -9.29 -45.78 34.56
N GLN A 544 -8.66 -46.34 33.54
CA GLN A 544 -7.61 -47.34 33.72
C GLN A 544 -6.32 -46.90 32.98
N THR A 545 -5.20 -47.12 33.63
CA THR A 545 -3.87 -47.04 32.97
C THR A 545 -3.11 -48.33 33.20
N PHE A 546 -2.25 -48.67 32.22
CA PHE A 546 -1.51 -49.90 32.24
C PHE A 546 -0.04 -49.63 31.89
N ASN A 547 0.84 -50.46 32.37
CA ASN A 547 2.22 -50.51 31.94
C ASN A 547 2.32 -50.98 30.46
N PRO A 548 3.44 -50.75 29.76
CA PRO A 548 3.64 -51.21 28.36
C PRO A 548 3.55 -52.72 28.16
N ASP A 549 3.69 -53.50 29.22
CA ASP A 549 3.50 -54.98 29.24
C ASP A 549 2.05 -55.41 29.43
N GLY A 550 1.13 -54.46 29.71
CA GLY A 550 -0.30 -54.70 29.94
C GLY A 550 -0.68 -54.90 31.39
N THR A 551 0.25 -54.87 32.33
CA THR A 551 -0.06 -54.93 33.75
C THR A 551 -0.74 -53.63 34.20
N PRO A 552 -1.73 -53.71 35.13
CA PRO A 552 -2.43 -52.53 35.57
C PRO A 552 -1.51 -51.57 36.36
N LEU A 553 -1.69 -50.25 36.10
CA LEU A 553 -1.03 -49.17 36.85
C LEU A 553 -2.03 -48.40 37.70
N THR A 554 -3.19 -48.06 37.14
CA THR A 554 -4.31 -47.49 37.90
C THR A 554 -5.65 -48.02 37.40
N ASP A 555 -6.64 -48.07 38.29
CA ASP A 555 -8.04 -48.45 38.00
C ASP A 555 -8.97 -47.68 38.92
N ASN A 556 -9.39 -46.49 38.47
CA ASN A 556 -10.11 -45.53 39.27
C ASN A 556 -11.50 -45.23 38.70
N ASP A 557 -12.48 -45.05 39.57
CA ASP A 557 -13.80 -44.55 39.17
C ASP A 557 -13.91 -43.04 39.43
N TYR A 558 -14.57 -42.37 38.49
CA TYR A 558 -14.81 -40.93 38.55
C TYR A 558 -16.29 -40.59 38.38
N LEU A 559 -16.73 -39.56 39.08
CA LEU A 559 -18.06 -38.97 38.96
C LEU A 559 -17.94 -37.46 38.70
N PHE A 560 -18.31 -37.01 37.50
CA PHE A 560 -18.28 -35.60 37.10
C PHE A 560 -16.95 -34.88 37.41
N GLY A 561 -15.83 -35.56 37.18
CA GLY A 561 -14.48 -35.03 37.44
C GLY A 561 -13.94 -35.37 38.83
N HIS A 562 -14.79 -35.82 39.76
CA HIS A 562 -14.38 -36.21 41.10
C HIS A 562 -13.97 -37.68 41.16
N GLN A 563 -12.74 -37.95 41.58
CA GLN A 563 -12.23 -39.31 41.75
C GLN A 563 -12.95 -39.98 42.93
N GLN A 564 -13.62 -41.08 42.67
CA GLN A 564 -14.38 -41.85 43.68
C GLN A 564 -13.53 -42.96 44.30
N THR A 565 -12.66 -43.58 43.48
CA THR A 565 -11.76 -44.64 43.96
C THR A 565 -10.32 -44.27 43.59
N ASN A 566 -9.36 -44.72 44.39
CA ASN A 566 -7.94 -44.64 44.12
C ASN A 566 -7.34 -46.04 44.21
N ASN A 567 -7.21 -46.70 43.07
CA ASN A 567 -6.59 -48.03 42.93
C ASN A 567 -5.36 -47.90 42.06
N SER A 568 -4.18 -48.19 42.62
CA SER A 568 -2.92 -48.16 41.91
C SER A 568 -2.01 -49.35 42.23
N TRP A 569 -1.05 -49.60 41.33
CA TRP A 569 -0.07 -50.66 41.49
C TRP A 569 1.34 -50.12 41.27
N TYR A 570 2.27 -50.59 42.04
CA TYR A 570 3.68 -50.40 41.78
C TYR A 570 4.10 -51.03 40.42
N PRO A 571 5.17 -50.58 39.81
CA PRO A 571 5.70 -51.21 38.57
C PRO A 571 6.01 -52.70 38.74
N SER A 572 6.21 -53.18 39.97
CA SER A 572 6.39 -54.60 40.28
C SER A 572 5.12 -55.43 40.15
N GLY A 573 3.95 -54.78 39.94
CA GLY A 573 2.63 -55.40 39.92
C GLY A 573 1.99 -55.59 41.32
N GLN A 574 2.70 -55.22 42.39
CA GLN A 574 2.12 -55.17 43.72
C GLN A 574 1.16 -53.99 43.86
N ARG A 575 0.07 -54.17 44.60
CA ARG A 575 -0.89 -53.10 44.88
C ARG A 575 -0.22 -51.98 45.68
N GLU A 576 -0.41 -50.74 45.26
CA GLU A 576 0.07 -49.53 45.96
C GLU A 576 -1.05 -48.88 46.76
N GLU A 577 -2.22 -48.69 46.14
CA GLU A 577 -3.41 -48.15 46.79
C GLU A 577 -4.66 -48.92 46.39
N GLU A 578 -5.62 -48.99 47.29
CA GLU A 578 -6.92 -49.61 47.06
C GLU A 578 -8.01 -48.83 47.76
N THR A 579 -9.09 -48.54 47.05
CA THR A 579 -10.30 -48.00 47.61
C THR A 579 -11.40 -49.07 47.61
N ARG A 580 -12.02 -49.26 48.73
CA ARG A 580 -13.21 -50.15 48.91
C ARG A 580 -14.39 -49.30 49.33
N ILE A 581 -15.50 -49.43 48.61
CA ILE A 581 -16.79 -48.79 48.92
C ILE A 581 -17.75 -49.92 49.28
N GLY A 582 -18.31 -49.87 50.48
CA GLY A 582 -19.28 -50.83 50.94
C GLY A 582 -20.72 -50.42 50.63
N ASP A 583 -21.63 -51.39 50.61
CA ASP A 583 -23.06 -51.18 50.39
C ASP A 583 -23.73 -50.28 51.47
N ASP A 584 -23.05 -50.13 52.61
CA ASP A 584 -23.46 -49.25 53.74
C ASP A 584 -22.85 -47.85 53.63
N ASP A 585 -22.40 -47.45 52.47
CA ASP A 585 -21.70 -46.18 52.21
C ASP A 585 -20.41 -46.00 53.01
N SER A 586 -19.82 -47.09 53.48
CA SER A 586 -18.46 -47.07 54.02
C SER A 586 -17.43 -46.88 52.91
N TYR A 587 -16.42 -46.08 53.21
CA TYR A 587 -15.32 -45.78 52.34
C TYR A 587 -14.00 -46.11 53.01
N THR A 588 -13.24 -47.04 52.47
CA THR A 588 -11.94 -47.45 53.02
C THR A 588 -10.86 -47.30 51.99
N GLN A 589 -9.84 -46.50 52.26
CA GLN A 589 -8.63 -46.39 51.44
C GLN A 589 -7.51 -47.14 52.17
N ILE A 590 -6.83 -48.03 51.42
CA ILE A 590 -5.73 -48.85 51.93
C ILE A 590 -4.51 -48.54 51.05
N SER A 591 -3.41 -48.15 51.68
CA SER A 591 -2.11 -48.00 51.02
C SER A 591 -1.16 -49.15 51.42
N TYR A 592 -0.32 -49.56 50.52
CA TYR A 592 0.59 -50.69 50.70
C TYR A 592 2.03 -50.25 50.50
N TYR A 593 2.96 -50.92 51.09
CA TYR A 593 4.38 -50.88 50.74
C TYR A 593 4.69 -51.72 49.48
N PRO A 594 5.84 -51.52 48.82
CA PRO A 594 6.23 -52.29 47.61
C PRO A 594 6.33 -53.82 47.86
N ASP A 595 6.47 -54.22 49.08
CA ASP A 595 6.48 -55.67 49.49
C ASP A 595 5.09 -56.25 49.71
N GLY A 596 4.02 -55.41 49.54
CA GLY A 596 2.62 -55.81 49.69
C GLY A 596 2.08 -55.70 51.11
N GLN A 597 2.87 -55.28 52.12
CA GLN A 597 2.37 -55.01 53.45
C GLN A 597 1.58 -53.73 53.49
N ILE A 598 0.53 -53.69 54.32
CA ILE A 598 -0.30 -52.48 54.50
C ILE A 598 0.55 -51.38 55.15
N SER A 599 0.57 -50.21 54.52
CA SER A 599 1.20 -48.99 55.08
C SER A 599 0.22 -48.09 55.80
N CYS A 600 -1.04 -47.91 55.29
CA CYS A 600 -2.10 -47.15 55.96
C CYS A 600 -3.48 -47.70 55.61
N ILE A 601 -4.42 -47.54 56.57
CA ILE A 601 -5.84 -47.73 56.35
C ILE A 601 -6.56 -46.46 56.83
N VAL A 602 -7.30 -45.83 55.95
CA VAL A 602 -8.13 -44.66 56.22
C VAL A 602 -9.59 -45.03 56.00
N ARG A 603 -10.44 -44.82 57.02
CA ARG A 603 -11.86 -45.11 56.92
C ARG A 603 -12.66 -43.82 56.92
N ALA A 604 -13.70 -43.78 56.10
CA ALA A 604 -14.68 -42.71 56.01
C ALA A 604 -16.06 -43.27 55.70
N ARG A 605 -17.10 -42.48 55.85
CA ARG A 605 -18.47 -42.86 55.53
C ARG A 605 -19.27 -41.70 54.99
N GLY A 606 -20.27 -42.04 54.13
CA GLY A 606 -21.19 -41.09 53.53
C GLY A 606 -20.73 -40.57 52.19
N PHE A 607 -21.56 -39.79 51.57
CA PHE A 607 -21.34 -39.18 50.22
C PHE A 607 -22.04 -37.83 50.15
N THR A 608 -21.73 -37.04 49.13
CA THR A 608 -22.52 -35.89 48.72
C THR A 608 -23.42 -36.31 47.56
N PRO A 609 -24.75 -36.15 47.65
CA PRO A 609 -25.63 -36.48 46.53
C PRO A 609 -25.45 -35.47 45.41
N VAL A 610 -25.28 -35.96 44.17
CA VAL A 610 -25.14 -35.14 42.92
C VAL A 610 -26.27 -35.53 41.99
N GLN A 611 -27.04 -34.54 41.52
CA GLN A 611 -28.12 -34.74 40.55
C GLN A 611 -27.59 -34.50 39.12
N PHE A 612 -27.84 -35.47 38.24
CA PHE A 612 -27.52 -35.33 36.82
C PHE A 612 -28.56 -36.08 35.95
N GLU A 613 -29.13 -35.40 34.98
CA GLU A 613 -30.18 -35.95 34.10
C GLU A 613 -31.33 -36.65 34.85
N GLY A 614 -31.75 -36.08 35.97
CA GLY A 614 -32.84 -36.63 36.79
C GLY A 614 -32.50 -37.87 37.60
N LYS A 615 -31.22 -38.27 37.65
CA LYS A 615 -30.70 -39.37 38.49
C LYS A 615 -29.81 -38.81 39.58
N GLU A 616 -29.91 -39.44 40.77
CA GLU A 616 -29.04 -39.14 41.88
C GLU A 616 -27.81 -40.06 41.84
N TYR A 617 -26.64 -39.47 42.00
CA TYR A 617 -25.36 -40.13 42.10
C TYR A 617 -24.70 -39.84 43.44
N LYS A 618 -23.91 -40.79 43.95
CA LYS A 618 -23.16 -40.66 45.19
C LYS A 618 -21.72 -40.19 44.93
N ASP A 619 -21.38 -38.97 45.39
CA ASP A 619 -20.01 -38.45 45.33
C ASP A 619 -19.28 -38.69 46.65
N TYR A 620 -18.40 -39.67 46.66
CA TYR A 620 -17.65 -40.10 47.86
C TYR A 620 -16.47 -39.16 48.21
N GLN A 621 -16.14 -38.16 47.41
CA GLN A 621 -15.20 -37.11 47.84
C GLN A 621 -15.68 -36.34 49.06
N GLY A 622 -16.99 -36.30 49.27
CA GLY A 622 -17.62 -35.72 50.47
C GLY A 622 -17.64 -36.62 51.68
N ALA A 623 -17.14 -37.87 51.58
CA ALA A 623 -17.14 -38.82 52.70
C ALA A 623 -16.32 -38.26 53.87
N LYS A 624 -16.91 -38.36 55.07
CA LYS A 624 -16.28 -37.88 56.29
C LYS A 624 -15.57 -39.04 57.01
N ARG A 625 -14.35 -38.80 57.50
CA ARG A 625 -13.61 -39.83 58.28
C ARG A 625 -14.50 -40.41 59.40
N GLU A 626 -14.55 -41.71 59.44
CA GLU A 626 -15.37 -42.45 60.39
C GLU A 626 -14.66 -43.73 60.79
N GLY A 627 -14.64 -44.07 62.11
CA GLY A 627 -13.96 -45.24 62.61
C GLY A 627 -12.47 -45.06 62.84
N GLU A 628 -11.76 -46.16 63.00
CA GLU A 628 -10.31 -46.17 63.22
C GLU A 628 -9.56 -46.15 61.93
N SER A 629 -8.63 -45.18 61.82
CA SER A 629 -7.60 -45.13 60.79
C SER A 629 -6.25 -45.41 61.39
N ALA A 630 -5.42 -46.22 60.70
CA ALA A 630 -4.14 -46.67 61.20
C ALA A 630 -3.07 -46.73 60.09
N CYS A 631 -1.85 -46.35 60.42
CA CYS A 631 -0.68 -46.57 59.58
C CYS A 631 0.34 -47.45 60.25
N TYR A 632 1.06 -48.20 59.49
CA TYR A 632 1.99 -49.21 59.93
C TYR A 632 3.41 -48.94 59.38
N TYR A 633 4.42 -49.41 60.07
CA TYR A 633 5.77 -49.57 59.52
C TYR A 633 5.82 -50.71 58.54
N GLN A 634 6.85 -50.73 57.71
CA GLN A 634 7.05 -51.84 56.77
C GLN A 634 7.25 -53.22 57.48
N THR A 635 7.58 -53.18 58.76
CA THR A 635 7.63 -54.37 59.62
C THR A 635 6.25 -54.88 60.01
N GLY A 636 5.17 -54.24 59.59
CA GLY A 636 3.77 -54.56 60.03
C GLY A 636 3.37 -54.03 61.40
N LYS A 637 4.29 -53.40 62.10
CA LYS A 637 3.99 -52.82 63.45
C LYS A 637 3.26 -51.48 63.30
N LEU A 638 2.39 -51.14 64.24
CA LEU A 638 1.60 -49.94 64.29
C LEU A 638 2.50 -48.70 64.40
N LYS A 639 2.37 -47.78 63.43
CA LYS A 639 3.07 -46.52 63.39
C LYS A 639 2.24 -45.35 63.91
N SER A 640 0.95 -45.26 63.49
CA SER A 640 0.01 -44.33 64.04
C SER A 640 -1.44 -44.83 64.00
N SER A 641 -2.29 -44.35 64.92
CA SER A 641 -3.73 -44.57 64.84
C SER A 641 -4.52 -43.36 65.32
N ALA A 642 -5.73 -43.21 64.75
CA ALA A 642 -6.67 -42.14 65.11
C ALA A 642 -8.11 -42.65 64.93
N THR A 643 -8.99 -42.29 65.81
CA THR A 643 -10.43 -42.62 65.75
C THR A 643 -11.23 -41.37 65.39
N TRP A 644 -12.11 -41.51 64.43
CA TRP A 644 -12.89 -40.44 63.86
C TRP A 644 -14.38 -40.71 63.95
N LYS A 645 -15.19 -39.64 64.10
CA LYS A 645 -16.65 -39.68 64.00
C LYS A 645 -17.15 -38.45 63.24
N ALA A 646 -17.84 -38.68 62.14
CA ALA A 646 -18.40 -37.65 61.29
C ALA A 646 -17.35 -36.56 60.92
N GLY A 647 -16.12 -36.97 60.63
CA GLY A 647 -15.01 -36.09 60.28
C GLY A 647 -14.28 -35.40 61.43
N LYS A 648 -14.73 -35.62 62.65
CA LYS A 648 -14.09 -35.12 63.91
C LYS A 648 -13.21 -36.17 64.53
N LEU A 649 -12.01 -35.78 64.92
CA LEU A 649 -11.11 -36.66 65.67
C LEU A 649 -11.61 -36.86 67.11
N ILE A 650 -12.01 -38.06 67.45
CA ILE A 650 -12.56 -38.38 68.81
C ILE A 650 -11.53 -39.04 69.70
N SER A 651 -10.42 -39.49 69.21
CA SER A 651 -9.28 -40.02 69.97
C SER A 651 -8.48 -38.93 70.70
N GLY A 652 -8.90 -37.66 70.59
CA GLY A 652 -8.18 -36.48 71.10
C GLY A 652 -7.07 -36.04 70.18
N CYS A 653 -6.15 -36.88 69.87
CA CYS A 653 -5.11 -36.70 68.83
C CYS A 653 -4.75 -38.02 68.18
N GLU A 654 -4.01 -37.95 67.04
CA GLU A 654 -3.39 -39.11 66.42
C GLU A 654 -2.32 -39.68 67.36
N LYS A 655 -2.41 -40.96 67.67
CA LYS A 655 -1.37 -41.66 68.41
C LYS A 655 -0.26 -42.09 67.47
N ARG A 656 0.99 -41.91 67.90
CA ARG A 656 2.18 -42.37 67.13
C ARG A 656 3.06 -43.29 68.00
N PHE A 657 3.60 -44.24 67.35
CA PHE A 657 4.44 -45.28 67.95
C PHE A 657 5.79 -45.36 67.25
N ASP A 658 6.80 -45.82 68.00
CA ASP A 658 8.11 -46.17 67.39
C ASP A 658 8.06 -47.64 66.87
N GLU A 659 9.13 -48.07 66.20
CA GLU A 659 9.23 -49.41 65.65
C GLU A 659 9.24 -50.54 66.70
N ASN A 660 9.32 -50.17 68.02
CA ASN A 660 9.19 -51.10 69.15
C ASN A 660 7.77 -51.09 69.73
N GLU A 661 6.79 -50.39 69.01
CA GLU A 661 5.40 -50.25 69.44
C GLU A 661 5.23 -49.44 70.72
N LYS A 662 6.23 -48.67 71.15
CA LYS A 662 6.15 -47.73 72.23
C LYS A 662 5.51 -46.42 71.72
N GLN A 663 4.45 -45.95 72.41
CA GLN A 663 3.82 -44.69 72.05
C GLN A 663 4.75 -43.51 72.30
N ILE A 664 4.99 -42.74 71.23
CA ILE A 664 5.88 -41.58 71.24
C ILE A 664 5.09 -40.26 71.11
N PHE A 665 3.79 -40.31 70.72
CA PHE A 665 2.91 -39.17 70.64
C PHE A 665 1.46 -39.61 70.83
N PRO A 666 0.55 -38.87 71.61
CA PRO A 666 1.01 -37.78 72.48
C PRO A 666 1.96 -38.30 73.53
N GLY A 667 2.80 -37.42 74.06
CA GLY A 667 3.65 -37.71 75.21
C GLY A 667 2.82 -37.85 76.51
N PRO A 668 3.50 -37.95 77.65
CA PRO A 668 2.83 -38.14 78.94
C PRO A 668 1.83 -37.01 79.29
N GLU A 669 1.99 -35.82 78.69
CA GLU A 669 1.14 -34.65 78.92
C GLU A 669 -0.21 -34.71 78.14
N GLY A 670 -0.45 -35.72 77.33
CA GLY A 670 -1.67 -35.91 76.57
C GLY A 670 -1.69 -35.16 75.24
N CYS A 671 -2.84 -35.07 74.59
CA CYS A 671 -3.01 -34.42 73.30
C CYS A 671 -2.94 -32.89 73.41
N PRO A 672 -2.17 -32.18 72.58
CA PRO A 672 -2.14 -30.72 72.58
C PRO A 672 -3.55 -30.19 72.26
N LYS A 673 -3.97 -29.13 73.00
CA LYS A 673 -5.24 -28.44 72.73
C LYS A 673 -5.14 -27.75 71.36
N PRO A 674 -6.21 -27.78 70.51
CA PRO A 674 -6.22 -27.06 69.23
C PRO A 674 -6.02 -25.54 69.48
N LYS A 675 -5.14 -24.86 68.68
CA LYS A 675 -4.82 -23.43 68.81
C LYS A 675 -6.03 -22.47 68.65
N TRP A 676 -7.15 -22.94 68.13
CA TRP A 676 -8.39 -22.17 67.97
C TRP A 676 -9.36 -22.18 69.17
N GLN A 677 -8.93 -22.75 70.26
CA GLN A 677 -9.71 -22.67 71.58
C GLN A 677 -9.19 -21.56 72.49
N TYR A 678 -8.32 -20.70 72.03
CA TYR A 678 -7.89 -19.50 72.70
C TYR A 678 -8.23 -18.29 71.88
N ASP A 679 -9.52 -17.94 71.78
CA ASP A 679 -10.03 -16.59 71.57
C ASP A 679 -11.54 -16.58 71.90
#